data_a97c9b2b28e70095df3cabe5592739d7
#
_entry.id   a97c9b2b28e70095df3cabe5592739d7
#
_cell.length_a   1.000
_cell.length_b   1.000
_cell.length_c   1.000
_cell.angle_alpha   90.00
_cell.angle_beta   90.00
_cell.angle_gamma   90.00
#
_symmetry.space_group_name_H-M   'P 1'
#
loop_
_entity.id
_entity.type
_entity.pdbx_description
1 polymer ?
#
loop_
_entity_poly.entity_id
_entity_poly.type
_entity_poly.pdbx_seq_one_letter_code
_entity_poly.pdbx_strand_id
1 'polypeptide(L)'
;MDVAAGKTESVTVHAAFNSARARIAPNLGAVAYRMGQAQINTTPGGENAAFNQVLLRMPGVVMDSFGEEHVRGEHGGLTYRINGVLLPEGLNGFGQELDTRIIDSVTLMTGTLPAQFGFRTAGIVDVTAKSGNSLNNREVSLYGGSYNSFNPSFQVGGTKGQWEYFVSGSFNRNNIGIENPTPAFRATHDVTEQGKAFGYASYHFDDTSRISLLTSVSDANFEIPNAAGLPKLYAIQNVGDVQSQDVNDRQNEQNYYVVLSYQKTGQRLNYQISPYFRYGGIHYTPDPVRDMVFQGVAEKENNTFTTGGLQFDASYEAFTAHTIRFGVLGQYTSEKLWTRTDVLPVDETGFQTSTNPVSIQDNTGNWAAEAGAYLQDEWKLLKGVTLNYGVRYDRFESSFDHEGQASPRANLVWEVDPSTTVHFGYSRYFAPPTAQYIGQSTLLKFAGTTNSPENFNATATKVERSNYFDIGLSHRFPQGLSITVDGFYKQARNLGDLGQFGRAVILTPFSYRTGKVYGAEFGGNYHYKGLTVFGNFSFVNTAAKDVNSAQYQFPADELAYIKNHAIKLDHEGEFTSSAGASYGWAGNKAYVDFLYGYGLRSGFANTGKQPSYHIINIGYEHTFKNIRPLKGLKLRMDVMNLFDERYQIRNGSGLGVFMSQYGQRRAGYLTTVIQF
;
A
#
# COMPACT_ATOMS: atom_id res chain seq x y z
N MET A 1 -6.52 -28.66 -37.43
CA MET A 1 -6.03 -27.31 -37.75
C MET A 1 -6.76 -26.18 -37.07
N ASP A 2 -7.82 -26.44 -36.29
CA ASP A 2 -8.68 -25.37 -35.69
C ASP A 2 -8.26 -24.87 -34.30
N VAL A 3 -7.26 -25.48 -33.67
CA VAL A 3 -6.85 -25.07 -32.29
C VAL A 3 -5.95 -23.82 -32.33
N ALA A 4 -5.32 -23.51 -33.43
CA ALA A 4 -4.44 -22.32 -33.54
C ALA A 4 -5.22 -21.03 -33.82
N ALA A 5 -6.31 -21.07 -34.57
CA ALA A 5 -7.15 -19.91 -34.88
C ALA A 5 -7.88 -19.38 -33.61
N GLY A 6 -8.49 -20.27 -32.82
CA GLY A 6 -9.19 -19.84 -31.60
C GLY A 6 -8.29 -19.23 -30.52
N LYS A 7 -7.01 -19.62 -30.44
CA LYS A 7 -6.05 -18.99 -29.51
C LYS A 7 -5.65 -17.58 -29.94
N THR A 8 -5.50 -17.36 -31.24
CA THR A 8 -5.12 -16.03 -31.77
C THR A 8 -6.28 -15.03 -31.60
N GLU A 9 -7.53 -15.43 -31.83
CA GLU A 9 -8.71 -14.59 -31.66
C GLU A 9 -8.91 -14.22 -30.19
N SER A 10 -8.82 -15.16 -29.24
CA SER A 10 -9.00 -14.88 -27.80
C SER A 10 -7.94 -13.90 -27.26
N VAL A 11 -6.69 -14.02 -27.68
CA VAL A 11 -5.60 -13.10 -27.30
C VAL A 11 -5.85 -11.71 -27.88
N THR A 12 -6.36 -11.61 -29.11
CA THR A 12 -6.68 -10.33 -29.76
C THR A 12 -7.83 -9.61 -29.04
N VAL A 13 -8.89 -10.32 -28.70
CA VAL A 13 -10.05 -9.77 -27.98
C VAL A 13 -9.65 -9.29 -26.58
N HIS A 14 -8.86 -10.08 -25.84
CA HIS A 14 -8.37 -9.68 -24.52
C HIS A 14 -7.48 -8.42 -24.59
N ALA A 15 -6.58 -8.34 -25.57
CA ALA A 15 -5.76 -7.16 -25.79
C ALA A 15 -6.62 -5.93 -26.11
N ALA A 16 -7.72 -6.08 -26.84
CA ALA A 16 -8.66 -5.01 -27.13
C ALA A 16 -9.35 -4.48 -25.88
N PHE A 17 -9.81 -5.34 -24.95
CA PHE A 17 -10.43 -4.93 -23.69
C PHE A 17 -9.43 -4.25 -22.74
N ASN A 18 -8.21 -4.74 -22.63
CA ASN A 18 -7.18 -4.10 -21.82
C ASN A 18 -6.75 -2.75 -22.43
N SER A 19 -6.64 -2.66 -23.75
CA SER A 19 -6.40 -1.40 -24.46
C SER A 19 -7.55 -0.40 -24.25
N ALA A 20 -8.82 -0.86 -24.26
CA ALA A 20 -9.97 -0.02 -23.99
C ALA A 20 -9.97 0.49 -22.55
N ARG A 21 -9.61 -0.35 -21.56
CA ARG A 21 -9.45 0.09 -20.17
C ARG A 21 -8.39 1.17 -20.04
N ALA A 22 -7.24 1.00 -20.69
CA ALA A 22 -6.19 2.02 -20.74
C ALA A 22 -6.64 3.30 -21.44
N ARG A 23 -7.58 3.26 -22.39
CA ARG A 23 -8.19 4.45 -22.99
C ARG A 23 -9.21 5.14 -22.09
N ILE A 24 -9.97 4.37 -21.29
CA ILE A 24 -10.92 4.93 -20.31
C ILE A 24 -10.15 5.68 -19.22
N ALA A 25 -9.09 5.12 -18.69
CA ALA A 25 -8.31 5.66 -17.56
C ALA A 25 -6.81 5.74 -17.90
N PRO A 26 -6.38 6.60 -18.83
CA PRO A 26 -4.97 6.79 -19.15
C PRO A 26 -4.26 7.60 -18.05
N ASN A 27 -2.95 7.44 -17.97
CA ASN A 27 -2.07 8.17 -17.06
C ASN A 27 -1.53 9.49 -17.66
N LEU A 28 -2.25 10.13 -18.54
CA LEU A 28 -1.85 11.33 -19.29
C LEU A 28 -1.29 12.44 -18.39
N GLY A 29 0.01 12.71 -18.50
CA GLY A 29 0.71 13.73 -17.72
C GLY A 29 1.05 13.33 -16.29
N ALA A 30 0.60 12.17 -15.78
CA ALA A 30 1.07 11.63 -14.52
C ALA A 30 2.40 10.88 -14.71
N VAL A 31 3.24 10.91 -13.69
CA VAL A 31 4.43 10.05 -13.63
C VAL A 31 4.00 8.63 -13.33
N ALA A 32 4.42 7.68 -14.15
CA ALA A 32 4.01 6.29 -14.04
C ALA A 32 5.22 5.34 -14.03
N TYR A 33 5.38 4.63 -12.92
CA TYR A 33 6.40 3.61 -12.72
C TYR A 33 5.74 2.24 -12.80
N ARG A 34 6.00 1.48 -13.86
CA ARG A 34 5.38 0.17 -14.08
C ARG A 34 6.37 -0.95 -13.87
N MET A 35 5.96 -1.95 -13.08
CA MET A 35 6.62 -3.24 -12.96
C MET A 35 5.72 -4.33 -13.51
N GLY A 36 6.19 -5.02 -14.55
CA GLY A 36 5.52 -6.21 -15.11
C GLY A 36 6.04 -7.49 -14.46
N GLN A 37 5.40 -8.61 -14.78
CA GLN A 37 5.72 -9.94 -14.26
C GLN A 37 7.22 -10.30 -14.34
N ALA A 38 7.87 -9.97 -15.46
CA ALA A 38 9.29 -10.26 -15.66
C ALA A 38 10.18 -9.54 -14.64
N GLN A 39 9.81 -8.31 -14.26
CA GLN A 39 10.54 -7.50 -13.28
C GLN A 39 10.20 -7.94 -11.84
N ILE A 40 8.93 -8.23 -11.55
CA ILE A 40 8.50 -8.80 -10.26
C ILE A 40 9.27 -10.11 -9.99
N ASN A 41 9.45 -10.95 -10.99
CA ASN A 41 10.23 -12.19 -10.88
C ASN A 41 11.75 -11.97 -10.70
N THR A 42 12.26 -10.75 -10.79
CA THR A 42 13.66 -10.42 -10.44
C THR A 42 13.81 -9.81 -9.07
N THR A 43 12.71 -9.47 -8.39
CA THR A 43 12.77 -9.07 -6.98
C THR A 43 12.98 -10.31 -6.09
N PRO A 44 13.57 -10.14 -4.90
CA PRO A 44 13.74 -11.24 -3.95
C PRO A 44 12.41 -11.94 -3.62
N GLY A 45 12.38 -13.27 -3.68
CA GLY A 45 11.17 -14.06 -3.50
C GLY A 45 10.24 -14.12 -4.72
N GLY A 46 10.33 -13.17 -5.68
CA GLY A 46 9.47 -13.12 -6.85
C GLY A 46 7.99 -13.04 -6.51
N GLU A 47 7.18 -13.97 -7.01
CA GLU A 47 5.74 -14.06 -6.69
C GLU A 47 5.43 -14.44 -5.23
N ASN A 48 6.42 -14.92 -4.47
CA ASN A 48 6.28 -15.22 -3.04
C ASN A 48 6.65 -14.03 -2.14
N ALA A 49 7.18 -12.93 -2.73
CA ALA A 49 7.43 -11.71 -1.98
C ALA A 49 6.12 -11.08 -1.51
N ALA A 50 6.10 -10.48 -0.33
CA ALA A 50 5.00 -9.63 0.08
C ALA A 50 4.84 -8.45 -0.89
N PHE A 51 3.62 -7.99 -1.12
CA PHE A 51 3.33 -6.98 -2.14
C PHE A 51 4.04 -5.64 -1.85
N ASN A 52 4.11 -5.24 -0.59
CA ASN A 52 4.86 -4.06 -0.15
C ASN A 52 6.35 -4.12 -0.54
N GLN A 53 6.97 -5.30 -0.52
CA GLN A 53 8.35 -5.47 -0.98
C GLN A 53 8.53 -5.23 -2.48
N VAL A 54 7.49 -5.45 -3.28
CA VAL A 54 7.49 -5.08 -4.71
C VAL A 54 7.43 -3.56 -4.86
N LEU A 55 6.56 -2.89 -4.11
CA LEU A 55 6.40 -1.43 -4.16
C LEU A 55 7.66 -0.68 -3.69
N LEU A 56 8.41 -1.21 -2.74
CA LEU A 56 9.70 -0.65 -2.31
C LEU A 56 10.75 -0.51 -3.45
N ARG A 57 10.56 -1.14 -4.60
CA ARG A 57 11.43 -0.98 -5.78
C ARG A 57 10.98 0.15 -6.68
N MET A 58 9.98 0.93 -6.26
CA MET A 58 9.50 2.11 -6.97
C MET A 58 10.06 3.40 -6.33
N PRO A 59 10.26 4.48 -7.10
CA PRO A 59 10.82 5.72 -6.57
C PRO A 59 9.96 6.32 -5.46
N GLY A 60 10.61 6.89 -4.45
CA GLY A 60 9.95 7.61 -3.37
C GLY A 60 9.12 6.77 -2.42
N VAL A 61 9.16 5.44 -2.55
CA VAL A 61 8.45 4.51 -1.67
C VAL A 61 9.35 4.14 -0.49
N VAL A 62 8.81 4.27 0.71
CA VAL A 62 9.39 3.76 1.95
C VAL A 62 8.37 2.86 2.64
N MET A 63 8.83 1.96 3.49
CA MET A 63 7.99 1.09 4.31
C MET A 63 8.22 1.45 5.77
N ASP A 64 7.14 1.51 6.51
CA ASP A 64 7.21 1.74 7.94
C ASP A 64 7.40 0.45 8.73
N SER A 65 7.20 0.58 10.02
CA SER A 65 7.37 -0.49 11.00
C SER A 65 6.26 -1.52 10.98
N PHE A 66 5.30 -1.54 10.23
CA PHE A 66 4.28 -2.58 10.14
C PHE A 66 4.04 -3.02 8.69
N GLY A 67 4.94 -2.60 7.79
CA GLY A 67 4.89 -2.97 6.40
C GLY A 67 3.96 -2.11 5.56
N GLU A 68 3.46 -1.00 6.09
CA GLU A 68 2.67 -0.05 5.33
C GLU A 68 3.56 0.80 4.41
N GLU A 69 3.11 1.01 3.18
CA GLU A 69 3.87 1.77 2.18
C GLU A 69 3.51 3.25 2.20
N HIS A 70 4.55 4.08 2.24
CA HIS A 70 4.44 5.53 2.16
C HIS A 70 5.13 6.04 0.91
N VAL A 71 4.44 6.91 0.16
CA VAL A 71 4.99 7.53 -1.04
C VAL A 71 5.27 9.00 -0.74
N ARG A 72 6.53 9.41 -1.01
CA ARG A 72 6.97 10.79 -0.78
C ARG A 72 6.80 11.25 0.67
N GLY A 73 6.88 10.31 1.63
CA GLY A 73 6.76 10.56 3.06
C GLY A 73 5.35 10.83 3.57
N GLU A 74 4.32 10.67 2.74
CA GLU A 74 2.93 10.90 3.14
C GLU A 74 2.29 9.62 3.70
N HIS A 75 1.53 9.74 4.78
CA HIS A 75 0.80 8.65 5.41
C HIS A 75 -0.63 8.56 4.85
N GLY A 76 -1.10 7.33 4.55
CA GLY A 76 -2.47 7.09 4.08
C GLY A 76 -2.84 7.77 2.76
N GLY A 77 -1.86 8.22 1.99
CA GLY A 77 -2.06 8.99 0.76
C GLY A 77 -2.20 8.16 -0.52
N LEU A 78 -2.18 6.82 -0.44
CA LEU A 78 -2.27 5.92 -1.59
C LEU A 78 -3.70 5.47 -1.85
N THR A 79 -4.06 5.37 -3.12
CA THR A 79 -5.25 4.67 -3.59
C THR A 79 -4.85 3.40 -4.31
N TYR A 80 -5.41 2.27 -3.92
CA TYR A 80 -5.25 1.00 -4.62
C TYR A 80 -6.38 0.79 -5.61
N ARG A 81 -6.04 0.33 -6.80
CA ARG A 81 -7.00 -0.08 -7.83
C ARG A 81 -6.63 -1.45 -8.36
N ILE A 82 -7.66 -2.23 -8.69
CA ILE A 82 -7.46 -3.52 -9.34
C ILE A 82 -8.33 -3.59 -10.61
N ASN A 83 -7.68 -3.83 -11.74
CA ASN A 83 -8.34 -3.81 -13.04
C ASN A 83 -9.12 -2.51 -13.31
N GLY A 84 -8.58 -1.36 -12.86
CA GLY A 84 -9.18 -0.03 -13.02
C GLY A 84 -10.30 0.31 -12.04
N VAL A 85 -10.66 -0.58 -11.12
CA VAL A 85 -11.68 -0.35 -10.09
C VAL A 85 -11.03 -0.03 -8.76
N LEU A 86 -11.57 0.96 -8.06
CA LEU A 86 -11.12 1.32 -6.72
C LEU A 86 -11.24 0.11 -5.79
N LEU A 87 -10.16 -0.21 -5.11
CA LEU A 87 -10.16 -1.08 -3.95
C LEU A 87 -10.35 -0.16 -2.74
N PRO A 88 -11.55 -0.16 -2.09
CA PRO A 88 -11.80 0.72 -0.97
C PRO A 88 -10.76 0.53 0.11
N GLU A 89 -10.41 1.62 0.80
CA GLU A 89 -9.52 1.51 1.92
C GLU A 89 -10.09 0.59 2.99
N GLY A 90 -9.19 -0.19 3.54
CA GLY A 90 -9.41 -0.99 4.70
C GLY A 90 -8.69 -0.39 5.88
N LEU A 91 -8.93 -0.98 7.04
CA LEU A 91 -8.00 -0.85 8.13
C LEU A 91 -6.68 -1.45 7.66
N ASN A 92 -5.68 -0.61 7.52
CA ASN A 92 -4.34 -1.08 7.22
C ASN A 92 -3.79 -1.70 8.51
N GLY A 93 -3.74 -3.03 8.53
CA GLY A 93 -3.02 -3.76 9.55
C GLY A 93 -1.54 -3.84 9.17
N PHE A 94 -1.06 -5.04 8.90
CA PHE A 94 0.34 -5.23 8.53
C PHE A 94 0.58 -5.22 7.00
N GLY A 95 -0.32 -4.62 6.21
CA GLY A 95 -0.14 -4.34 4.77
C GLY A 95 0.03 -5.57 3.88
N GLN A 96 -0.45 -6.74 4.30
CA GLN A 96 -0.16 -8.01 3.62
C GLN A 96 -1.38 -8.65 2.94
N GLU A 97 -2.45 -7.90 2.67
CA GLU A 97 -3.69 -8.46 2.14
C GLU A 97 -3.57 -8.92 0.68
N LEU A 98 -2.84 -8.18 -0.15
CA LEU A 98 -2.66 -8.52 -1.57
C LEU A 98 -1.59 -9.60 -1.75
N ASP A 99 -1.90 -10.62 -2.54
CA ASP A 99 -0.94 -11.64 -2.95
C ASP A 99 -0.24 -11.22 -4.25
N THR A 100 1.08 -11.08 -4.22
CA THR A 100 1.89 -10.74 -5.40
C THR A 100 1.68 -11.73 -6.56
N ARG A 101 1.28 -12.95 -6.25
CA ARG A 101 1.02 -14.02 -7.23
C ARG A 101 -0.12 -13.71 -8.19
N ILE A 102 -1.08 -12.88 -7.80
CA ILE A 102 -2.20 -12.52 -8.68
C ILE A 102 -1.85 -11.42 -9.67
N ILE A 103 -0.69 -10.79 -9.55
CA ILE A 103 -0.32 -9.58 -10.27
C ILE A 103 0.31 -9.91 -11.62
N ASP A 104 -0.26 -9.40 -12.71
CA ASP A 104 0.36 -9.36 -14.04
C ASP A 104 1.28 -8.14 -14.18
N SER A 105 0.82 -6.99 -13.73
CA SER A 105 1.64 -5.79 -13.59
C SER A 105 1.08 -4.85 -12.52
N VAL A 106 1.94 -4.05 -11.94
CA VAL A 106 1.59 -2.96 -11.04
C VAL A 106 2.17 -1.65 -11.55
N THR A 107 1.40 -0.58 -11.47
CA THR A 107 1.82 0.77 -11.86
C THR A 107 1.60 1.71 -10.68
N LEU A 108 2.66 2.33 -10.19
CA LEU A 108 2.57 3.46 -9.28
C LEU A 108 2.47 4.74 -10.13
N MET A 109 1.37 5.46 -9.97
CA MET A 109 1.18 6.77 -10.59
C MET A 109 1.24 7.85 -9.53
N THR A 110 2.07 8.85 -9.75
CA THR A 110 2.28 9.99 -8.83
C THR A 110 2.19 11.31 -9.60
N GLY A 111 2.35 12.43 -8.90
CA GLY A 111 2.35 13.74 -9.54
C GLY A 111 0.96 14.32 -9.78
N THR A 112 0.81 15.01 -10.90
CA THR A 112 -0.45 15.64 -11.29
C THR A 112 -1.38 14.65 -12.00
N LEU A 113 -2.12 13.91 -11.19
CA LEU A 113 -3.04 12.88 -11.69
C LEU A 113 -4.23 13.50 -12.44
N PRO A 114 -4.72 12.90 -13.56
CA PRO A 114 -5.93 13.30 -14.26
C PRO A 114 -7.19 13.32 -13.37
N ALA A 115 -8.26 13.99 -13.82
CA ALA A 115 -9.47 14.23 -13.01
C ALA A 115 -10.24 12.95 -12.64
N GLN A 116 -10.04 11.86 -13.35
CA GLN A 116 -10.61 10.55 -13.02
C GLN A 116 -10.14 9.98 -11.67
N PHE A 117 -8.98 10.41 -11.16
CA PHE A 117 -8.42 9.95 -9.89
C PHE A 117 -8.77 10.93 -8.77
N GLY A 118 -9.26 10.44 -7.63
CA GLY A 118 -9.69 11.26 -6.50
C GLY A 118 -9.44 10.60 -5.16
N PHE A 119 -9.78 11.31 -4.10
CA PHE A 119 -9.78 10.93 -2.70
C PHE A 119 -8.42 10.70 -2.03
N ARG A 120 -7.31 10.68 -2.79
CA ARG A 120 -5.93 10.60 -2.23
C ARG A 120 -4.98 11.48 -3.02
N THR A 121 -3.83 11.75 -2.43
CA THR A 121 -2.93 12.82 -2.89
C THR A 121 -1.51 12.36 -3.18
N ALA A 122 -1.04 11.26 -2.56
CA ALA A 122 0.33 10.79 -2.74
C ALA A 122 0.51 9.97 -4.02
N GLY A 123 -0.49 9.14 -4.37
CA GLY A 123 -0.40 8.34 -5.58
C GLY A 123 -1.48 7.28 -5.74
N ILE A 124 -1.42 6.60 -6.88
CA ILE A 124 -2.30 5.50 -7.25
C ILE A 124 -1.46 4.25 -7.50
N VAL A 125 -1.75 3.17 -6.80
CA VAL A 125 -1.22 1.83 -7.09
C VAL A 125 -2.25 1.08 -7.93
N ASP A 126 -2.04 1.01 -9.24
CA ASP A 126 -2.96 0.34 -10.17
C ASP A 126 -2.44 -1.05 -10.51
N VAL A 127 -3.14 -2.06 -9.99
CA VAL A 127 -2.84 -3.48 -10.19
C VAL A 127 -3.63 -4.03 -11.37
N THR A 128 -2.94 -4.55 -12.36
CA THR A 128 -3.54 -5.42 -13.37
C THR A 128 -3.43 -6.87 -12.87
N ALA A 129 -4.56 -7.50 -12.60
CA ALA A 129 -4.58 -8.89 -12.15
C ALA A 129 -4.31 -9.83 -13.33
N LYS A 130 -3.70 -10.99 -13.03
CA LYS A 130 -3.61 -12.11 -13.97
C LYS A 130 -4.99 -12.56 -14.42
N SER A 131 -5.05 -13.04 -15.64
CA SER A 131 -6.24 -13.57 -16.28
C SER A 131 -5.97 -14.92 -16.96
N GLY A 132 -6.99 -15.53 -17.50
CA GLY A 132 -6.84 -16.78 -18.23
C GLY A 132 -5.94 -16.69 -19.46
N ASN A 133 -5.72 -15.49 -20.00
CA ASN A 133 -4.80 -15.25 -21.11
C ASN A 133 -3.36 -15.00 -20.64
N SER A 134 -3.15 -14.39 -19.47
CA SER A 134 -1.81 -14.21 -18.90
C SER A 134 -1.24 -15.51 -18.32
N LEU A 135 -2.09 -16.41 -17.83
CA LEU A 135 -1.71 -17.73 -17.36
C LEU A 135 -2.63 -18.80 -17.99
N ASN A 136 -2.28 -19.32 -19.15
CA ASN A 136 -2.98 -20.48 -19.75
C ASN A 136 -2.29 -21.79 -19.34
N ASN A 137 -2.24 -22.05 -18.04
CA ASN A 137 -1.49 -23.16 -17.45
C ASN A 137 -2.03 -23.51 -16.05
N ARG A 138 -1.53 -24.63 -15.51
CA ARG A 138 -1.73 -25.05 -14.11
C ARG A 138 -0.38 -25.15 -13.45
N GLU A 139 -0.24 -24.48 -12.32
CA GLU A 139 1.02 -24.44 -11.59
C GLU A 139 0.77 -24.76 -10.12
N VAL A 140 1.66 -25.55 -9.54
CA VAL A 140 1.78 -25.76 -8.11
C VAL A 140 3.18 -25.32 -7.69
N SER A 141 3.28 -24.54 -6.63
CA SER A 141 4.54 -24.00 -6.13
C SER A 141 4.72 -24.32 -4.65
N LEU A 142 5.95 -24.56 -4.27
CA LEU A 142 6.38 -24.65 -2.88
C LEU A 142 7.57 -23.71 -2.68
N TYR A 143 7.43 -22.77 -1.74
CA TYR A 143 8.49 -21.88 -1.29
C TYR A 143 8.78 -22.15 0.19
N GLY A 144 10.06 -22.19 0.56
CA GLY A 144 10.46 -22.41 1.94
C GLY A 144 11.92 -22.10 2.18
N GLY A 145 12.30 -22.01 3.46
CA GLY A 145 13.68 -21.70 3.83
C GLY A 145 13.83 -21.11 5.23
N SER A 146 14.64 -20.07 5.34
CA SER A 146 14.92 -19.37 6.60
C SER A 146 13.65 -18.92 7.30
N TYR A 147 13.71 -18.70 8.59
CA TYR A 147 12.57 -18.26 9.44
C TYR A 147 11.38 -19.20 9.40
N ASN A 148 11.64 -20.52 9.28
CA ASN A 148 10.60 -21.54 9.19
C ASN A 148 9.57 -21.29 8.09
N SER A 149 9.98 -20.58 7.02
CA SER A 149 9.08 -20.24 5.93
C SER A 149 8.62 -21.48 5.17
N PHE A 150 7.30 -21.57 5.00
CA PHE A 150 6.60 -22.63 4.25
C PHE A 150 5.40 -22.02 3.54
N ASN A 151 5.42 -21.98 2.20
CA ASN A 151 4.38 -21.38 1.39
C ASN A 151 4.03 -22.29 0.20
N PRO A 152 3.12 -23.27 0.38
CA PRO A 152 2.49 -23.96 -0.73
C PRO A 152 1.47 -23.08 -1.43
N SER A 153 1.38 -23.17 -2.75
CA SER A 153 0.44 -22.39 -3.52
C SER A 153 0.10 -23.05 -4.87
N PHE A 154 -0.99 -22.60 -5.47
CA PHE A 154 -1.37 -23.01 -6.81
C PHE A 154 -1.92 -21.85 -7.62
N GLN A 155 -1.82 -21.95 -8.94
CA GLN A 155 -2.44 -21.07 -9.91
C GLN A 155 -3.03 -21.91 -11.05
N VAL A 156 -4.23 -21.55 -11.47
CA VAL A 156 -4.91 -22.19 -12.61
C VAL A 156 -5.57 -21.10 -13.43
N GLY A 157 -5.23 -21.03 -14.71
CA GLY A 157 -5.84 -20.09 -15.63
C GLY A 157 -6.10 -20.71 -17.00
N GLY A 158 -7.03 -20.11 -17.75
CA GLY A 158 -7.34 -20.58 -19.09
C GLY A 158 -8.52 -19.86 -19.71
N THR A 159 -8.73 -20.19 -20.99
CA THR A 159 -9.87 -19.73 -21.79
C THR A 159 -10.61 -20.94 -22.37
N LYS A 160 -11.95 -20.89 -22.36
CA LYS A 160 -12.81 -21.91 -22.96
C LYS A 160 -14.07 -21.28 -23.58
N GLY A 161 -14.12 -21.23 -24.90
CA GLY A 161 -15.17 -20.49 -25.61
C GLY A 161 -15.15 -19.01 -25.21
N GLN A 162 -16.29 -18.50 -24.77
CA GLN A 162 -16.45 -17.11 -24.33
C GLN A 162 -15.98 -16.88 -22.88
N TRP A 163 -15.58 -17.91 -22.16
CA TRP A 163 -15.12 -17.83 -20.78
C TRP A 163 -13.60 -17.66 -20.69
N GLU A 164 -13.20 -16.77 -19.82
CA GLU A 164 -11.83 -16.59 -19.34
C GLU A 164 -11.84 -16.70 -17.82
N TYR A 165 -10.87 -17.40 -17.24
CA TYR A 165 -10.79 -17.59 -15.79
C TYR A 165 -9.35 -17.65 -15.29
N PHE A 166 -9.16 -17.19 -14.08
CA PHE A 166 -7.92 -17.35 -13.30
C PHE A 166 -8.28 -17.55 -11.83
N VAL A 167 -7.66 -18.54 -11.19
CA VAL A 167 -7.82 -18.82 -9.77
C VAL A 167 -6.47 -19.08 -9.17
N SER A 168 -6.21 -18.53 -7.99
CA SER A 168 -5.02 -18.84 -7.19
C SER A 168 -5.37 -19.01 -5.73
N GLY A 169 -4.54 -19.79 -5.02
CA GLY A 169 -4.58 -19.93 -3.59
C GLY A 169 -3.19 -20.14 -3.03
N SER A 170 -2.95 -19.60 -1.84
CA SER A 170 -1.70 -19.75 -1.11
C SER A 170 -1.94 -19.88 0.39
N PHE A 171 -1.07 -20.62 1.05
CA PHE A 171 -0.91 -20.61 2.49
C PHE A 171 0.53 -20.22 2.80
N ASN A 172 0.73 -19.30 3.73
CA ASN A 172 2.04 -18.84 4.15
C ASN A 172 2.18 -18.99 5.66
N ARG A 173 3.23 -19.67 6.09
CA ARG A 173 3.65 -19.73 7.49
C ARG A 173 5.11 -19.35 7.60
N ASN A 174 5.45 -18.46 8.53
CA ASN A 174 6.83 -18.05 8.79
C ASN A 174 6.97 -17.44 10.19
N ASN A 175 8.23 -17.10 10.57
CA ASN A 175 8.58 -16.40 11.79
C ASN A 175 9.26 -15.06 11.46
N ILE A 176 8.63 -14.29 10.56
CA ILE A 176 9.07 -12.96 10.09
C ILE A 176 7.87 -12.19 9.53
N GLY A 177 6.70 -12.37 10.12
CA GLY A 177 5.48 -11.68 9.69
C GLY A 177 5.48 -10.21 10.04
N ILE A 178 6.15 -9.85 11.13
CA ILE A 178 6.32 -8.48 11.62
C ILE A 178 7.81 -8.26 11.93
N GLU A 179 8.25 -7.02 11.88
CA GLU A 179 9.65 -6.67 12.13
C GLU A 179 10.07 -6.95 13.58
N ASN A 180 11.29 -7.48 13.74
CA ASN A 180 11.85 -7.82 15.03
C ASN A 180 12.13 -6.55 15.87
N PRO A 181 11.64 -6.44 17.12
CA PRO A 181 11.95 -5.30 17.99
C PRO A 181 13.42 -5.24 18.44
N THR A 182 14.19 -6.29 18.16
CA THR A 182 15.61 -6.40 18.53
C THR A 182 16.47 -6.72 17.30
N PRO A 183 17.80 -6.47 17.36
CA PRO A 183 18.72 -6.84 16.28
C PRO A 183 19.04 -8.35 16.22
N ALA A 184 18.33 -9.18 16.98
CA ALA A 184 18.51 -10.63 16.99
C ALA A 184 18.12 -11.24 15.63
N PHE A 185 18.70 -12.42 15.32
CA PHE A 185 18.35 -13.14 14.09
C PHE A 185 16.89 -13.62 14.09
N ARG A 186 16.38 -14.01 15.26
CA ARG A 186 14.99 -14.45 15.43
C ARG A 186 14.29 -13.57 16.46
N ALA A 187 13.10 -13.13 16.14
CA ALA A 187 12.21 -12.53 17.10
C ALA A 187 11.60 -13.58 18.03
N THR A 188 11.13 -13.13 19.19
CA THR A 188 10.31 -13.91 20.10
C THR A 188 8.84 -13.62 19.76
N HIS A 189 8.00 -14.67 19.65
CA HIS A 189 6.59 -14.55 19.28
C HIS A 189 6.38 -13.82 17.93
N ASP A 190 6.77 -14.48 16.82
CA ASP A 190 6.67 -13.92 15.50
C ASP A 190 6.13 -14.95 14.49
N VAL A 191 5.33 -15.91 14.96
CA VAL A 191 4.67 -16.84 14.04
C VAL A 191 3.54 -16.13 13.33
N THR A 192 3.60 -16.21 12.01
CA THR A 192 2.57 -15.68 11.11
C THR A 192 2.01 -16.81 10.26
N GLU A 193 0.69 -16.88 10.17
CA GLU A 193 -0.05 -17.82 9.32
C GLU A 193 -1.07 -17.06 8.50
N GLN A 194 -1.03 -17.21 7.17
CA GLN A 194 -1.89 -16.49 6.24
C GLN A 194 -2.48 -17.44 5.21
N GLY A 195 -3.78 -17.38 5.01
CA GLY A 195 -4.50 -18.01 3.91
C GLY A 195 -5.00 -16.96 2.94
N LYS A 196 -4.71 -17.12 1.64
CA LYS A 196 -5.18 -16.20 0.60
C LYS A 196 -5.78 -16.97 -0.57
N ALA A 197 -6.88 -16.46 -1.11
CA ALA A 197 -7.47 -16.98 -2.33
C ALA A 197 -7.95 -15.84 -3.22
N PHE A 198 -7.82 -16.02 -4.53
CA PHE A 198 -8.23 -15.05 -5.54
C PHE A 198 -8.91 -15.76 -6.70
N GLY A 199 -9.99 -15.16 -7.20
CA GLY A 199 -10.72 -15.62 -8.37
C GLY A 199 -11.03 -14.49 -9.33
N TYR A 200 -10.80 -14.74 -10.61
CA TYR A 200 -11.23 -13.90 -11.71
C TYR A 200 -11.97 -14.76 -12.73
N ALA A 201 -13.15 -14.34 -13.13
CA ALA A 201 -13.91 -14.96 -14.21
C ALA A 201 -14.48 -13.87 -15.11
N SER A 202 -14.41 -14.04 -16.43
CA SER A 202 -14.96 -13.13 -17.40
C SER A 202 -15.73 -13.89 -18.47
N TYR A 203 -16.90 -13.39 -18.84
CA TYR A 203 -17.70 -13.87 -19.94
C TYR A 203 -17.79 -12.81 -21.03
N HIS A 204 -17.35 -13.14 -22.22
CA HIS A 204 -17.38 -12.29 -23.40
C HIS A 204 -18.68 -12.54 -24.15
N PHE A 205 -19.59 -11.54 -24.19
CA PHE A 205 -20.81 -11.64 -24.98
C PHE A 205 -20.51 -11.57 -26.49
N ASP A 206 -19.56 -10.72 -26.84
CA ASP A 206 -19.04 -10.47 -28.16
C ASP A 206 -17.62 -9.85 -28.04
N ASP A 207 -16.98 -9.49 -29.15
CA ASP A 207 -15.63 -8.88 -29.19
C ASP A 207 -15.57 -7.47 -28.57
N THR A 208 -16.74 -6.90 -28.22
CA THR A 208 -16.87 -5.54 -27.74
C THR A 208 -17.46 -5.43 -26.33
N SER A 209 -17.99 -6.50 -25.78
CA SER A 209 -18.65 -6.47 -24.47
C SER A 209 -18.33 -7.71 -23.62
N ARG A 210 -18.06 -7.46 -22.34
CA ARG A 210 -17.83 -8.52 -21.36
C ARG A 210 -18.37 -8.16 -19.99
N ILE A 211 -18.69 -9.16 -19.21
CA ILE A 211 -18.90 -9.07 -17.77
C ILE A 211 -17.77 -9.84 -17.07
N SER A 212 -17.26 -9.31 -15.98
CA SER A 212 -16.21 -9.97 -15.19
C SER A 212 -16.50 -9.88 -13.70
N LEU A 213 -16.23 -10.96 -13.01
CA LEU A 213 -16.27 -11.09 -11.55
C LEU A 213 -14.83 -11.25 -11.05
N LEU A 214 -14.47 -10.46 -10.05
CA LEU A 214 -13.20 -10.54 -9.34
C LEU A 214 -13.52 -10.66 -7.86
N THR A 215 -12.88 -11.60 -7.17
CA THR A 215 -13.04 -11.81 -5.72
C THR A 215 -11.71 -12.18 -5.08
N SER A 216 -11.51 -11.73 -3.84
CA SER A 216 -10.35 -12.10 -3.02
C SER A 216 -10.76 -12.32 -1.58
N VAL A 217 -10.05 -13.25 -0.94
CA VAL A 217 -10.17 -13.57 0.46
C VAL A 217 -8.76 -13.62 1.04
N SER A 218 -8.56 -12.95 2.18
CA SER A 218 -7.35 -13.03 2.98
C SER A 218 -7.75 -13.18 4.45
N ASP A 219 -7.15 -14.14 5.15
CA ASP A 219 -7.22 -14.31 6.59
C ASP A 219 -5.80 -14.55 7.10
N ALA A 220 -5.33 -13.72 8.03
CA ALA A 220 -3.98 -13.73 8.53
C ALA A 220 -3.95 -13.66 10.05
N ASN A 221 -3.16 -14.52 10.67
CA ASN A 221 -2.90 -14.54 12.10
C ASN A 221 -1.43 -14.20 12.35
N PHE A 222 -1.20 -13.20 13.19
CA PHE A 222 0.11 -12.73 13.57
C PHE A 222 0.30 -12.86 15.07
N GLU A 223 1.41 -13.44 15.49
CA GLU A 223 1.97 -13.18 16.82
C GLU A 223 2.69 -11.82 16.77
N ILE A 224 2.62 -11.06 17.86
CA ILE A 224 3.28 -9.75 17.95
C ILE A 224 4.63 -9.96 18.62
N PRO A 225 5.74 -9.71 17.92
CA PRO A 225 7.08 -9.92 18.48
C PRO A 225 7.37 -8.95 19.61
N ASN A 226 8.09 -9.44 20.64
CA ASN A 226 8.44 -8.67 21.82
C ASN A 226 9.95 -8.72 22.12
N ALA A 227 10.36 -7.88 23.08
CA ALA A 227 11.74 -7.81 23.55
C ALA A 227 11.89 -8.44 24.94
N ALA A 228 12.96 -9.24 25.11
CA ALA A 228 13.33 -9.77 26.41
C ALA A 228 13.98 -8.69 27.32
N GLY A 229 13.80 -8.83 28.63
CA GLY A 229 14.51 -8.01 29.62
C GLY A 229 13.94 -6.60 29.79
N LEU A 230 12.69 -6.34 29.35
CA LEU A 230 12.02 -5.06 29.64
C LEU A 230 11.80 -4.91 31.15
N PRO A 231 11.96 -3.68 31.70
CA PRO A 231 11.68 -3.40 33.10
C PRO A 231 10.18 -3.51 33.40
N LYS A 232 9.83 -4.07 34.54
CA LYS A 232 8.47 -4.04 35.05
C LYS A 232 8.14 -2.61 35.47
N LEU A 233 7.13 -2.02 34.88
CA LEU A 233 6.72 -0.65 35.15
C LEU A 233 5.63 -0.57 36.22
N TYR A 234 4.79 -1.61 36.32
CA TYR A 234 3.59 -1.62 37.16
C TYR A 234 3.48 -2.92 37.99
N ALA A 235 2.86 -2.81 39.16
CA ALA A 235 2.53 -3.93 40.02
C ALA A 235 1.06 -4.34 39.86
N ILE A 236 0.80 -5.64 39.73
CA ILE A 236 -0.55 -6.21 39.61
C ILE A 236 -0.80 -7.13 40.81
N GLN A 237 -1.97 -7.08 41.41
CA GLN A 237 -2.33 -7.93 42.52
C GLN A 237 -2.32 -9.41 42.12
N ASN A 238 -1.72 -10.25 42.97
CA ASN A 238 -1.59 -11.69 42.77
C ASN A 238 -0.79 -12.14 41.52
N VAL A 239 -0.05 -11.23 40.90
CA VAL A 239 0.86 -11.56 39.80
C VAL A 239 2.29 -11.75 40.35
N GLY A 240 2.84 -12.93 40.13
CA GLY A 240 4.21 -13.26 40.51
C GLY A 240 5.25 -12.67 39.59
N ASP A 241 6.43 -13.30 39.54
CA ASP A 241 7.49 -12.92 38.63
C ASP A 241 7.14 -13.33 37.19
N VAL A 242 7.00 -12.34 36.31
CA VAL A 242 6.74 -12.52 34.86
C VAL A 242 7.86 -11.91 34.02
N GLN A 243 8.10 -12.46 32.85
CA GLN A 243 9.17 -12.03 31.97
C GLN A 243 8.57 -11.41 30.71
N SER A 244 9.16 -10.32 30.18
CA SER A 244 8.68 -9.63 29.00
C SER A 244 8.75 -10.48 27.73
N GLN A 245 9.70 -11.40 27.65
CA GLN A 245 9.80 -12.35 26.53
C GLN A 245 8.61 -13.32 26.41
N ASP A 246 7.81 -13.45 27.45
CA ASP A 246 6.62 -14.34 27.49
C ASP A 246 5.32 -13.60 27.16
N VAL A 247 5.37 -12.32 26.84
CA VAL A 247 4.22 -11.55 26.32
C VAL A 247 3.69 -12.23 25.07
N ASN A 248 2.38 -12.42 24.96
CA ASN A 248 1.75 -13.22 23.91
C ASN A 248 0.58 -12.50 23.26
N ASP A 249 0.89 -11.36 22.64
CA ASP A 249 -0.08 -10.58 21.89
C ASP A 249 -0.28 -11.18 20.51
N ARG A 250 -1.51 -11.06 20.00
CA ARG A 250 -1.89 -11.61 18.69
C ARG A 250 -2.83 -10.67 17.96
N GLN A 251 -2.70 -10.66 16.63
CA GLN A 251 -3.63 -9.96 15.75
C GLN A 251 -4.12 -10.90 14.65
N ASN A 252 -5.43 -10.91 14.42
CA ASN A 252 -6.03 -11.52 13.24
C ASN A 252 -6.52 -10.41 12.31
N GLU A 253 -6.23 -10.55 11.03
CA GLU A 253 -6.65 -9.64 9.97
C GLU A 253 -7.46 -10.39 8.93
N GLN A 254 -8.62 -9.83 8.59
CA GLN A 254 -9.53 -10.39 7.59
C GLN A 254 -9.82 -9.38 6.51
N ASN A 255 -9.80 -9.81 5.26
CA ASN A 255 -10.11 -8.97 4.12
C ASN A 255 -10.83 -9.76 3.03
N TYR A 256 -12.03 -9.31 2.66
CA TYR A 256 -12.83 -9.90 1.61
C TYR A 256 -13.30 -8.82 0.66
N TYR A 257 -13.10 -8.98 -0.64
CA TYR A 257 -13.67 -8.05 -1.61
C TYR A 257 -14.23 -8.76 -2.85
N VAL A 258 -15.23 -8.12 -3.43
CA VAL A 258 -15.89 -8.58 -4.65
C VAL A 258 -16.10 -7.37 -5.57
N VAL A 259 -15.74 -7.53 -6.83
CA VAL A 259 -15.99 -6.55 -7.89
C VAL A 259 -16.69 -7.24 -9.06
N LEU A 260 -17.85 -6.72 -9.44
CA LEU A 260 -18.53 -7.11 -10.66
C LEU A 260 -18.36 -5.96 -11.67
N SER A 261 -17.86 -6.23 -12.86
CA SER A 261 -17.62 -5.19 -13.86
C SER A 261 -18.27 -5.56 -15.19
N TYR A 262 -19.04 -4.65 -15.75
CA TYR A 262 -19.43 -4.71 -17.15
C TYR A 262 -18.61 -3.69 -17.95
N GLN A 263 -17.99 -4.12 -19.02
CA GLN A 263 -17.16 -3.31 -19.91
C GLN A 263 -17.68 -3.41 -21.35
N LYS A 264 -17.82 -2.24 -21.99
CA LYS A 264 -18.15 -2.11 -23.41
C LYS A 264 -17.08 -1.29 -24.11
N THR A 265 -16.64 -1.79 -25.25
CA THR A 265 -15.72 -1.09 -26.17
C THR A 265 -16.44 -0.83 -27.46
N GLY A 266 -16.52 0.43 -27.87
CA GLY A 266 -17.10 0.83 -29.15
C GLY A 266 -16.11 1.60 -30.01
N GLN A 267 -16.54 2.00 -31.20
CA GLN A 267 -15.69 2.78 -32.10
C GLN A 267 -15.34 4.16 -31.48
N ARG A 268 -16.26 4.81 -30.79
CA ARG A 268 -16.08 6.12 -30.19
C ARG A 268 -16.30 6.15 -28.68
N LEU A 269 -17.12 5.24 -28.15
CA LEU A 269 -17.49 5.20 -26.73
C LEU A 269 -16.97 3.91 -26.10
N ASN A 270 -16.15 4.06 -25.07
CA ASN A 270 -15.74 2.97 -24.18
C ASN A 270 -16.21 3.30 -22.78
N TYR A 271 -16.75 2.32 -22.06
CA TYR A 271 -17.16 2.52 -20.67
C TYR A 271 -17.03 1.24 -19.84
N GLN A 272 -16.93 1.44 -18.54
CA GLN A 272 -16.94 0.40 -17.52
C GLN A 272 -17.83 0.84 -16.38
N ILE A 273 -18.69 -0.07 -15.90
CA ILE A 273 -19.49 0.10 -14.69
C ILE A 273 -19.16 -1.03 -13.73
N SER A 274 -18.89 -0.70 -12.49
CA SER A 274 -18.36 -1.65 -11.51
C SER A 274 -18.94 -1.40 -10.12
N PRO A 275 -20.01 -2.10 -9.71
CA PRO A 275 -20.34 -2.25 -8.30
C PRO A 275 -19.24 -3.09 -7.60
N TYR A 276 -18.96 -2.72 -6.36
CA TYR A 276 -17.98 -3.42 -5.53
C TYR A 276 -18.37 -3.43 -4.06
N PHE A 277 -17.84 -4.40 -3.35
CA PHE A 277 -18.02 -4.57 -1.92
C PHE A 277 -16.71 -5.01 -1.28
N ARG A 278 -16.39 -4.47 -0.09
CA ARG A 278 -15.26 -4.89 0.73
C ARG A 278 -15.67 -4.99 2.19
N TYR A 279 -15.20 -6.03 2.85
CA TYR A 279 -15.16 -6.19 4.30
C TYR A 279 -13.71 -6.29 4.73
N GLY A 280 -13.36 -5.64 5.84
CA GLY A 280 -12.10 -5.79 6.53
C GLY A 280 -12.30 -5.81 8.04
N GLY A 281 -11.40 -6.48 8.73
CA GLY A 281 -11.42 -6.56 10.19
C GLY A 281 -10.03 -6.76 10.75
N ILE A 282 -9.77 -6.08 11.88
CA ILE A 282 -8.61 -6.28 12.74
C ILE A 282 -9.13 -6.71 14.12
N HIS A 283 -8.61 -7.83 14.60
CA HIS A 283 -8.94 -8.39 15.91
C HIS A 283 -7.65 -8.56 16.70
N TYR A 284 -7.36 -7.60 17.58
CA TYR A 284 -6.20 -7.65 18.46
C TYR A 284 -6.56 -8.27 19.81
N THR A 285 -5.70 -9.16 20.30
CA THR A 285 -5.85 -9.83 21.59
C THR A 285 -4.56 -9.66 22.38
N PRO A 286 -4.57 -8.91 23.49
CA PRO A 286 -3.43 -8.66 24.34
C PRO A 286 -3.09 -9.85 25.24
N ASP A 287 -1.88 -9.84 25.81
CA ASP A 287 -1.58 -10.60 27.02
C ASP A 287 -2.13 -9.84 28.24
N PRO A 288 -3.26 -10.26 28.85
CA PRO A 288 -3.96 -9.43 29.82
C PRO A 288 -3.21 -9.21 31.15
N VAL A 289 -2.15 -9.97 31.38
CA VAL A 289 -1.35 -9.87 32.61
C VAL A 289 -0.02 -9.20 32.35
N ARG A 290 0.72 -9.65 31.33
CA ARG A 290 2.06 -9.14 31.05
C ARG A 290 2.06 -7.75 30.48
N ASP A 291 1.11 -7.42 29.60
CA ASP A 291 0.94 -6.04 29.10
C ASP A 291 0.68 -5.06 30.24
N MET A 292 -0.15 -5.45 31.18
CA MET A 292 -0.41 -4.63 32.38
C MET A 292 0.86 -4.41 33.21
N VAL A 293 1.75 -5.42 33.35
CA VAL A 293 3.00 -5.29 34.10
C VAL A 293 4.02 -4.42 33.37
N PHE A 294 4.16 -4.60 32.05
CA PHE A 294 5.23 -3.96 31.27
C PHE A 294 4.80 -2.63 30.64
N GLN A 295 3.49 -2.43 30.36
CA GLN A 295 2.95 -1.25 29.67
C GLN A 295 1.88 -0.51 30.49
N GLY A 296 1.21 -1.18 31.45
CA GLY A 296 0.10 -0.62 32.21
C GLY A 296 -1.22 -0.57 31.46
N VAL A 297 -1.27 -1.16 30.27
CA VAL A 297 -2.44 -1.18 29.39
C VAL A 297 -2.51 -2.53 28.72
N ALA A 298 -3.65 -3.22 28.81
CA ALA A 298 -3.95 -4.40 28.03
C ALA A 298 -5.25 -4.17 27.26
N GLU A 299 -5.18 -3.99 25.95
CA GLU A 299 -6.33 -3.65 25.12
C GLU A 299 -6.71 -4.78 24.19
N LYS A 300 -7.97 -5.21 24.28
CA LYS A 300 -8.59 -6.04 23.26
C LYS A 300 -9.37 -5.16 22.29
N GLU A 301 -9.07 -5.28 21.01
CA GLU A 301 -9.71 -4.51 19.94
C GLU A 301 -10.39 -5.43 18.93
N ASN A 302 -11.61 -5.04 18.52
CA ASN A 302 -12.27 -5.56 17.34
C ASN A 302 -12.69 -4.36 16.48
N ASN A 303 -11.96 -4.11 15.41
CA ASN A 303 -12.26 -3.06 14.46
C ASN A 303 -12.66 -3.66 13.13
N THR A 304 -13.84 -3.34 12.66
CA THR A 304 -14.38 -3.85 11.40
C THR A 304 -14.94 -2.74 10.56
N PHE A 305 -14.75 -2.84 9.26
CA PHE A 305 -15.41 -1.93 8.33
C PHE A 305 -16.03 -2.71 7.18
N THR A 306 -17.07 -2.12 6.62
CA THR A 306 -17.80 -2.63 5.45
C THR A 306 -18.00 -1.49 4.49
N THR A 307 -17.51 -1.64 3.25
CA THR A 307 -17.67 -0.64 2.20
C THR A 307 -18.40 -1.22 1.00
N GLY A 308 -19.45 -0.53 0.57
CA GLY A 308 -20.13 -0.80 -0.70
C GLY A 308 -20.07 0.40 -1.60
N GLY A 309 -19.83 0.19 -2.90
CA GLY A 309 -19.70 1.30 -3.84
C GLY A 309 -20.02 0.95 -5.29
N LEU A 310 -20.09 1.99 -6.09
CA LEU A 310 -20.29 1.93 -7.53
C LEU A 310 -19.35 2.91 -8.22
N GLN A 311 -18.65 2.42 -9.22
CA GLN A 311 -17.79 3.21 -10.09
C GLN A 311 -18.27 3.10 -11.53
N PHE A 312 -18.34 4.23 -12.23
CA PHE A 312 -18.59 4.32 -13.66
C PHE A 312 -17.57 5.25 -14.29
N ASP A 313 -16.90 4.78 -15.31
CA ASP A 313 -15.92 5.53 -16.09
C ASP A 313 -16.19 5.35 -17.58
N ALA A 314 -16.10 6.44 -18.36
CA ALA A 314 -16.29 6.41 -19.79
C ALA A 314 -15.30 7.33 -20.52
N SER A 315 -14.95 6.96 -21.76
CA SER A 315 -14.23 7.79 -22.71
C SER A 315 -15.00 7.87 -24.02
N TYR A 316 -15.16 9.08 -24.55
CA TYR A 316 -15.86 9.36 -25.79
C TYR A 316 -14.97 10.17 -26.76
N GLU A 317 -14.64 9.59 -27.89
CA GLU A 317 -13.95 10.27 -28.98
C GLU A 317 -14.93 11.19 -29.71
N ALA A 318 -15.09 12.41 -29.17
CA ALA A 318 -16.05 13.39 -29.69
C ALA A 318 -15.67 13.91 -31.06
N PHE A 319 -14.38 14.24 -31.24
CA PHE A 319 -13.78 14.71 -32.48
C PHE A 319 -12.38 14.10 -32.62
N THR A 320 -11.76 14.23 -33.79
CA THR A 320 -10.41 13.70 -34.04
C THR A 320 -9.36 14.24 -33.07
N ALA A 321 -9.56 15.48 -32.58
CA ALA A 321 -8.63 16.13 -31.64
C ALA A 321 -9.08 16.06 -30.17
N HIS A 322 -10.30 15.57 -29.87
CA HIS A 322 -10.88 15.65 -28.53
C HIS A 322 -11.39 14.28 -28.06
N THR A 323 -10.89 13.83 -26.93
CA THR A 323 -11.43 12.67 -26.23
C THR A 323 -11.95 13.12 -24.87
N ILE A 324 -13.28 13.14 -24.75
CA ILE A 324 -13.95 13.50 -23.50
C ILE A 324 -14.00 12.28 -22.59
N ARG A 325 -13.58 12.44 -21.32
CA ARG A 325 -13.70 11.41 -20.28
C ARG A 325 -14.57 11.94 -19.16
N PHE A 326 -15.45 11.08 -18.67
CA PHE A 326 -16.34 11.42 -17.58
C PHE A 326 -16.66 10.18 -16.75
N GLY A 327 -16.99 10.40 -15.52
CA GLY A 327 -17.33 9.29 -14.63
C GLY A 327 -17.85 9.77 -13.28
N VAL A 328 -18.37 8.81 -12.55
CA VAL A 328 -18.88 8.97 -11.19
C VAL A 328 -18.40 7.83 -10.33
N LEU A 329 -18.15 8.13 -9.04
CA LEU A 329 -17.86 7.16 -8.01
C LEU A 329 -18.69 7.54 -6.78
N GLY A 330 -19.32 6.56 -6.17
CA GLY A 330 -19.99 6.70 -4.89
C GLY A 330 -19.71 5.48 -4.03
N GLN A 331 -19.36 5.70 -2.75
CA GLN A 331 -19.17 4.62 -1.79
C GLN A 331 -19.66 5.03 -0.40
N TYR A 332 -20.07 4.03 0.36
CA TYR A 332 -20.46 4.15 1.75
C TYR A 332 -19.66 3.14 2.58
N THR A 333 -19.02 3.64 3.64
CA THR A 333 -18.25 2.84 4.61
C THR A 333 -18.92 2.93 5.97
N SER A 334 -19.14 1.79 6.59
CA SER A 334 -19.53 1.66 8.00
C SER A 334 -18.40 1.03 8.77
N GLU A 335 -17.95 1.69 9.82
CA GLU A 335 -16.92 1.21 10.76
C GLU A 335 -17.54 0.91 12.13
N LYS A 336 -17.04 -0.14 12.77
CA LYS A 336 -17.40 -0.52 14.15
C LYS A 336 -16.14 -0.84 14.90
N LEU A 337 -15.81 0.00 15.87
CA LEU A 337 -14.70 -0.19 16.79
C LEU A 337 -15.27 -0.57 18.16
N TRP A 338 -14.97 -1.79 18.61
CA TRP A 338 -15.22 -2.25 19.97
C TRP A 338 -13.89 -2.48 20.66
N THR A 339 -13.71 -1.86 21.85
CA THR A 339 -12.52 -2.05 22.65
C THR A 339 -12.90 -2.44 24.10
N ARG A 340 -12.04 -3.25 24.71
CA ARG A 340 -11.96 -3.47 26.14
C ARG A 340 -10.51 -3.28 26.56
N THR A 341 -10.28 -2.23 27.34
CA THR A 341 -8.96 -1.83 27.79
C THR A 341 -8.86 -1.98 29.28
N ASP A 342 -8.00 -2.86 29.76
CA ASP A 342 -7.65 -2.95 31.17
C ASP A 342 -6.50 -1.96 31.43
N VAL A 343 -6.67 -1.11 32.45
CA VAL A 343 -5.76 -0.02 32.82
C VAL A 343 -5.60 0.03 34.35
N LEU A 344 -4.58 0.74 34.81
CA LEU A 344 -4.38 0.96 36.25
C LEU A 344 -4.71 2.40 36.63
N PRO A 345 -5.34 2.64 37.79
CA PRO A 345 -5.51 3.98 38.36
C PRO A 345 -4.15 4.62 38.64
N VAL A 346 -4.03 5.90 38.29
CA VAL A 346 -2.86 6.74 38.59
C VAL A 346 -3.28 8.05 39.27
N ASP A 347 -2.36 8.66 40.01
CA ASP A 347 -2.53 10.02 40.57
C ASP A 347 -2.21 11.09 39.49
N GLU A 348 -2.27 12.36 39.87
CA GLU A 348 -2.01 13.51 39.01
C GLU A 348 -0.56 13.55 38.47
N THR A 349 0.35 12.82 39.08
CA THR A 349 1.75 12.72 38.66
C THR A 349 2.03 11.50 37.78
N GLY A 350 0.99 10.66 37.52
CA GLY A 350 1.09 9.44 36.72
C GLY A 350 1.58 8.22 37.50
N PHE A 351 1.74 8.30 38.84
CA PHE A 351 2.11 7.15 39.65
C PHE A 351 0.90 6.25 39.94
N GLN A 352 1.13 4.95 39.80
CA GLN A 352 0.13 3.91 40.10
C GLN A 352 -0.38 4.02 41.55
N THR A 353 -1.70 4.08 41.72
CA THR A 353 -2.36 4.16 43.03
C THR A 353 -3.05 2.89 43.47
N SER A 354 -3.26 1.94 42.56
CA SER A 354 -3.89 0.64 42.82
C SER A 354 -3.24 -0.46 42.02
N THR A 355 -3.11 -1.65 42.61
CA THR A 355 -2.64 -2.88 41.92
C THR A 355 -3.79 -3.65 41.26
N ASN A 356 -5.04 -3.19 41.40
CA ASN A 356 -6.22 -3.77 40.79
C ASN A 356 -6.54 -3.04 39.48
N PRO A 357 -6.52 -3.73 38.34
CA PRO A 357 -6.91 -3.16 37.06
C PRO A 357 -8.38 -2.73 37.02
N VAL A 358 -8.67 -1.72 36.25
CA VAL A 358 -10.02 -1.27 35.90
C VAL A 358 -10.25 -1.53 34.41
N SER A 359 -11.36 -2.19 34.06
CA SER A 359 -11.73 -2.43 32.66
C SER A 359 -12.59 -1.30 32.12
N ILE A 360 -12.15 -0.68 31.04
CA ILE A 360 -12.88 0.34 30.28
C ILE A 360 -13.37 -0.29 28.98
N GLN A 361 -14.66 -0.20 28.73
CA GLN A 361 -15.24 -0.66 27.47
C GLN A 361 -15.72 0.53 26.66
N ASP A 362 -15.45 0.48 25.35
CA ASP A 362 -15.99 1.41 24.38
C ASP A 362 -16.56 0.68 23.16
N ASN A 363 -17.57 1.28 22.55
CA ASN A 363 -18.20 0.76 21.35
C ASN A 363 -18.60 1.96 20.50
N THR A 364 -17.77 2.26 19.52
CA THR A 364 -17.94 3.42 18.64
C THR A 364 -18.31 2.93 17.24
N GLY A 365 -19.36 3.50 16.68
CA GLY A 365 -19.74 3.29 15.28
C GLY A 365 -19.59 4.59 14.50
N ASN A 366 -18.81 4.54 13.44
CA ASN A 366 -18.62 5.64 12.49
C ASN A 366 -19.12 5.25 11.11
N TRP A 367 -19.39 6.24 10.30
CA TRP A 367 -19.69 6.05 8.89
C TRP A 367 -19.08 7.18 8.07
N ALA A 368 -18.78 6.86 6.82
CA ALA A 368 -18.36 7.84 5.82
C ALA A 368 -18.99 7.51 4.48
N ALA A 369 -19.43 8.54 3.79
CA ALA A 369 -19.89 8.48 2.39
C ALA A 369 -19.00 9.38 1.55
N GLU A 370 -18.47 8.84 0.46
CA GLU A 370 -17.65 9.54 -0.50
C GLU A 370 -18.33 9.49 -1.87
N ALA A 371 -18.46 10.64 -2.49
CA ALA A 371 -18.99 10.74 -3.85
C ALA A 371 -18.10 11.67 -4.69
N GLY A 372 -17.84 11.29 -5.92
CA GLY A 372 -17.06 12.08 -6.86
C GLY A 372 -17.60 11.98 -8.27
N ALA A 373 -17.55 13.09 -8.99
CA ALA A 373 -17.85 13.15 -10.42
C ALA A 373 -16.77 13.94 -11.14
N TYR A 374 -16.41 13.53 -12.35
CA TYR A 374 -15.40 14.23 -13.13
C TYR A 374 -15.80 14.36 -14.60
N LEU A 375 -15.27 15.41 -15.20
CA LEU A 375 -15.29 15.66 -16.63
C LEU A 375 -13.93 16.20 -17.05
N GLN A 376 -13.33 15.61 -18.07
CA GLN A 376 -12.04 16.05 -18.62
C GLN A 376 -12.00 15.87 -20.13
N ASP A 377 -11.21 16.69 -20.78
CA ASP A 377 -10.92 16.61 -22.21
C ASP A 377 -9.42 16.38 -22.43
N GLU A 378 -9.09 15.42 -23.26
CA GLU A 378 -7.78 15.23 -23.84
C GLU A 378 -7.79 15.91 -25.21
N TRP A 379 -7.20 17.09 -25.28
CA TRP A 379 -7.16 17.89 -26.49
C TRP A 379 -5.79 17.82 -27.16
N LYS A 380 -5.74 17.23 -28.33
CA LYS A 380 -4.57 17.23 -29.22
C LYS A 380 -4.43 18.60 -29.87
N LEU A 381 -3.75 19.52 -29.17
CA LEU A 381 -3.57 20.93 -29.57
C LEU A 381 -2.83 21.05 -30.90
N LEU A 382 -1.71 20.33 -31.01
CA LEU A 382 -0.82 20.32 -32.16
C LEU A 382 -0.25 18.89 -32.31
N LYS A 383 0.46 18.64 -33.41
CA LYS A 383 1.21 17.38 -33.55
C LYS A 383 2.24 17.27 -32.43
N GLY A 384 2.14 16.22 -31.63
CA GLY A 384 3.02 15.99 -30.50
C GLY A 384 2.71 16.83 -29.23
N VAL A 385 1.65 17.67 -29.22
CA VAL A 385 1.25 18.44 -28.03
C VAL A 385 -0.18 18.11 -27.63
N THR A 386 -0.34 17.55 -26.44
CA THR A 386 -1.66 17.20 -25.87
C THR A 386 -1.88 17.96 -24.57
N LEU A 387 -2.99 18.64 -24.46
CA LEU A 387 -3.48 19.25 -23.21
C LEU A 387 -4.60 18.38 -22.65
N ASN A 388 -4.38 17.83 -21.46
CA ASN A 388 -5.39 17.13 -20.71
C ASN A 388 -5.87 18.05 -19.58
N TYR A 389 -7.12 18.47 -19.62
CA TYR A 389 -7.69 19.40 -18.62
C TYR A 389 -9.10 18.97 -18.23
N GLY A 390 -9.45 19.28 -16.99
CA GLY A 390 -10.76 18.92 -16.49
C GLY A 390 -11.02 19.42 -15.08
N VAL A 391 -12.15 19.01 -14.56
CA VAL A 391 -12.58 19.29 -13.21
C VAL A 391 -13.18 18.03 -12.59
N ARG A 392 -12.90 17.85 -11.30
CA ARG A 392 -13.53 16.87 -10.46
C ARG A 392 -14.25 17.58 -9.32
N TYR A 393 -15.45 17.14 -9.00
CA TYR A 393 -16.14 17.55 -7.78
C TYR A 393 -16.22 16.35 -6.86
N ASP A 394 -15.73 16.52 -5.62
CA ASP A 394 -15.77 15.51 -4.56
C ASP A 394 -16.61 16.00 -3.39
N ARG A 395 -17.35 15.09 -2.78
CA ARG A 395 -18.12 15.27 -1.57
C ARG A 395 -17.77 14.19 -0.57
N PHE A 396 -17.53 14.60 0.67
CA PHE A 396 -17.32 13.74 1.83
C PHE A 396 -18.36 14.06 2.88
N GLU A 397 -19.03 13.04 3.40
CA GLU A 397 -20.00 13.10 4.48
C GLU A 397 -19.66 12.02 5.48
N SER A 398 -19.58 12.35 6.76
CA SER A 398 -19.28 11.39 7.82
C SER A 398 -19.99 11.73 9.12
N SER A 399 -19.82 10.89 10.14
CA SER A 399 -20.31 11.17 11.50
C SER A 399 -19.68 12.41 12.14
N PHE A 400 -18.57 12.93 11.60
CA PHE A 400 -17.81 14.02 12.21
C PHE A 400 -17.43 15.18 11.27
N ASP A 401 -17.57 15.05 9.94
CA ASP A 401 -17.21 16.11 8.98
C ASP A 401 -18.09 16.06 7.71
N HIS A 402 -18.31 17.24 7.07
CA HIS A 402 -19.18 17.41 5.90
C HIS A 402 -18.54 18.41 4.94
N GLU A 403 -17.74 17.96 3.98
CA GLU A 403 -16.99 18.83 3.11
C GLU A 403 -17.10 18.46 1.63
N GLY A 404 -16.87 19.44 0.75
CA GLY A 404 -16.79 19.21 -0.68
C GLY A 404 -15.89 20.20 -1.37
N GLN A 405 -15.42 19.85 -2.57
CA GLN A 405 -14.51 20.68 -3.37
C GLN A 405 -14.64 20.41 -4.85
N ALA A 406 -14.57 21.49 -5.63
CA ALA A 406 -14.23 21.42 -7.04
C ALA A 406 -12.72 21.50 -7.23
N SER A 407 -12.16 20.54 -7.96
CA SER A 407 -10.73 20.31 -8.12
C SER A 407 -10.33 20.41 -9.60
N PRO A 408 -9.93 21.58 -10.10
CA PRO A 408 -9.43 21.73 -11.46
C PRO A 408 -8.06 21.03 -11.62
N ARG A 409 -7.81 20.51 -12.82
CA ARG A 409 -6.57 19.84 -13.19
C ARG A 409 -6.20 20.15 -14.64
N ALA A 410 -4.92 20.27 -14.91
CA ALA A 410 -4.39 20.51 -16.24
C ALA A 410 -2.99 19.92 -16.39
N ASN A 411 -2.79 19.10 -17.42
CA ASN A 411 -1.52 18.49 -17.76
C ASN A 411 -1.22 18.74 -19.24
N LEU A 412 -0.09 19.34 -19.52
CA LEU A 412 0.45 19.51 -20.86
C LEU A 412 1.50 18.43 -21.10
N VAL A 413 1.32 17.63 -22.14
CA VAL A 413 2.28 16.61 -22.58
C VAL A 413 2.80 17.03 -23.94
N TRP A 414 4.12 17.14 -24.06
CA TRP A 414 4.80 17.48 -25.28
C TRP A 414 5.77 16.38 -25.72
N GLU A 415 5.39 15.68 -26.78
CA GLU A 415 6.26 14.75 -27.49
C GLU A 415 7.20 15.58 -28.40
N VAL A 416 8.38 15.94 -27.87
CA VAL A 416 9.38 16.77 -28.56
C VAL A 416 9.83 16.06 -29.83
N ASP A 417 10.04 14.76 -29.73
CA ASP A 417 10.33 13.82 -30.80
C ASP A 417 9.78 12.40 -30.40
N PRO A 418 9.82 11.37 -31.27
CA PRO A 418 9.30 10.04 -30.96
C PRO A 418 9.94 9.34 -29.75
N SER A 419 11.07 9.84 -29.26
CA SER A 419 11.82 9.28 -28.14
C SER A 419 11.78 10.13 -26.88
N THR A 420 11.38 11.41 -26.98
CA THR A 420 11.45 12.39 -25.90
C THR A 420 10.07 12.96 -25.59
N THR A 421 9.62 12.83 -24.35
CA THR A 421 8.38 13.42 -23.85
C THR A 421 8.68 14.30 -22.66
N VAL A 422 8.10 15.50 -22.64
CA VAL A 422 8.12 16.44 -21.50
C VAL A 422 6.69 16.65 -21.05
N HIS A 423 6.47 16.76 -19.75
CA HIS A 423 5.17 17.10 -19.21
C HIS A 423 5.26 18.21 -18.16
N PHE A 424 4.16 18.97 -18.04
CA PHE A 424 3.94 19.99 -17.00
C PHE A 424 2.54 19.80 -16.47
N GLY A 425 2.39 19.80 -15.17
CA GLY A 425 1.10 19.53 -14.56
C GLY A 425 0.74 20.45 -13.41
N TYR A 426 -0.56 20.66 -13.24
CA TYR A 426 -1.19 21.23 -12.06
C TYR A 426 -2.42 20.40 -11.70
N SER A 427 -2.54 20.03 -10.42
CA SER A 427 -3.72 19.36 -9.90
C SER A 427 -4.08 19.93 -8.53
N ARG A 428 -5.38 20.20 -8.33
CA ARG A 428 -5.94 20.41 -7.02
C ARG A 428 -6.53 19.10 -6.50
N TYR A 429 -6.26 18.78 -5.23
CA TYR A 429 -6.67 17.53 -4.61
C TYR A 429 -7.54 17.76 -3.39
N PHE A 430 -8.36 16.73 -3.12
CA PHE A 430 -9.27 16.60 -2.01
C PHE A 430 -9.13 15.18 -1.46
N ALA A 431 -8.59 15.04 -0.24
CA ALA A 431 -8.38 13.76 0.39
C ALA A 431 -9.10 13.70 1.74
N PRO A 432 -10.21 12.96 1.83
CA PRO A 432 -10.90 12.72 3.08
C PRO A 432 -10.03 11.95 4.07
N PRO A 433 -10.19 12.19 5.40
CA PRO A 433 -9.63 11.30 6.41
C PRO A 433 -10.34 9.94 6.37
N THR A 434 -9.73 8.93 6.99
CA THR A 434 -10.38 7.64 7.21
C THR A 434 -11.62 7.82 8.12
N ALA A 435 -12.53 6.83 8.15
CA ALA A 435 -13.71 6.87 9.00
C ALA A 435 -13.37 6.74 10.51
N GLN A 436 -12.14 6.39 10.85
CA GLN A 436 -11.67 6.24 12.23
C GLN A 436 -11.69 7.56 12.96
N TYR A 437 -12.34 7.58 14.14
CA TYR A 437 -12.41 8.76 14.98
C TYR A 437 -12.62 8.37 16.45
N ILE A 438 -11.77 8.89 17.32
CA ILE A 438 -11.93 8.78 18.77
C ILE A 438 -12.49 10.08 19.32
N GLY A 439 -13.70 10.01 19.82
CA GLY A 439 -14.41 11.16 20.40
C GLY A 439 -13.95 11.50 21.83
N GLN A 440 -14.23 12.73 22.23
CA GLN A 440 -13.90 13.20 23.58
C GLN A 440 -14.52 12.35 24.70
N SER A 441 -15.71 11.80 24.48
CA SER A 441 -16.38 10.90 25.45
C SER A 441 -15.61 9.62 25.71
N THR A 442 -14.94 9.07 24.69
CA THR A 442 -14.04 7.92 24.82
C THR A 442 -12.79 8.30 25.61
N LEU A 443 -12.13 9.41 25.27
CA LEU A 443 -10.92 9.88 25.96
C LEU A 443 -11.15 10.11 27.46
N LEU A 444 -12.29 10.70 27.83
CA LEU A 444 -12.63 10.98 29.20
C LEU A 444 -12.77 9.73 30.08
N LYS A 445 -13.07 8.56 29.49
CA LYS A 445 -13.12 7.29 30.24
C LYS A 445 -11.74 6.88 30.75
N PHE A 446 -10.66 7.32 30.10
CA PHE A 446 -9.28 7.00 30.47
C PHE A 446 -8.65 8.01 31.44
N ALA A 447 -9.36 9.07 31.86
CA ALA A 447 -8.84 10.06 32.80
C ALA A 447 -8.41 9.40 34.13
N GLY A 448 -7.21 9.74 34.63
CA GLY A 448 -6.65 9.20 35.87
C GLY A 448 -6.24 7.71 35.77
N THR A 449 -5.91 7.24 34.59
CA THR A 449 -5.42 5.87 34.34
C THR A 449 -4.07 5.86 33.60
N THR A 450 -3.43 4.71 33.55
CA THR A 450 -2.17 4.50 32.80
C THR A 450 -2.29 4.77 31.31
N ASN A 451 -3.50 4.87 30.74
CA ASN A 451 -3.76 5.24 29.34
C ASN A 451 -4.38 6.65 29.22
N SER A 452 -4.24 7.50 30.24
CA SER A 452 -4.75 8.88 30.20
C SER A 452 -3.89 9.72 29.26
N PRO A 453 -4.47 10.39 28.25
CA PRO A 453 -3.73 11.35 27.46
C PRO A 453 -3.39 12.61 28.28
N GLU A 454 -2.33 13.33 27.94
CA GLU A 454 -1.97 14.59 28.60
C GLU A 454 -3.00 15.70 28.37
N ASN A 455 -3.73 15.62 27.25
CA ASN A 455 -4.85 16.51 26.98
C ASN A 455 -6.02 15.74 26.32
N PHE A 456 -7.21 16.30 26.39
CA PHE A 456 -8.44 15.67 25.93
C PHE A 456 -9.02 16.33 24.67
N ASN A 457 -8.19 17.04 23.88
CA ASN A 457 -8.67 17.67 22.66
C ASN A 457 -8.84 16.65 21.52
N ALA A 458 -10.08 16.24 21.29
CA ALA A 458 -10.51 15.30 20.29
C ALA A 458 -11.10 16.00 19.04
N THR A 459 -10.60 17.17 18.65
CA THR A 459 -11.04 17.82 17.41
C THR A 459 -10.86 16.85 16.24
N ALA A 460 -11.93 16.58 15.50
CA ALA A 460 -11.93 15.65 14.39
C ALA A 460 -11.00 16.10 13.25
N THR A 461 -10.42 15.13 12.58
CA THR A 461 -9.55 15.36 11.42
C THR A 461 -10.37 15.83 10.24
N LYS A 462 -9.91 16.88 9.57
CA LYS A 462 -10.56 17.49 8.43
C LYS A 462 -9.98 16.99 7.12
N VAL A 463 -10.76 17.16 6.06
CA VAL A 463 -10.31 16.87 4.69
C VAL A 463 -9.04 17.63 4.34
N GLU A 464 -8.03 16.93 3.84
CA GLU A 464 -6.85 17.54 3.26
C GLU A 464 -7.17 18.17 1.90
N ARG A 465 -6.62 19.36 1.66
CA ARG A 465 -6.69 20.10 0.41
C ARG A 465 -5.32 20.51 -0.05
N SER A 466 -4.93 20.11 -1.24
CA SER A 466 -3.60 20.44 -1.73
C SER A 466 -3.58 20.93 -3.17
N ASN A 467 -2.59 21.76 -3.48
CA ASN A 467 -2.19 22.13 -4.83
C ASN A 467 -0.89 21.39 -5.14
N TYR A 468 -0.85 20.76 -6.29
CA TYR A 468 0.26 19.95 -6.74
C TYR A 468 0.75 20.43 -8.10
N PHE A 469 2.06 20.52 -8.25
CA PHE A 469 2.73 20.91 -9.48
C PHE A 469 3.81 19.88 -9.78
N ASP A 470 3.97 19.51 -11.03
CA ASP A 470 5.09 18.69 -11.48
C ASP A 470 5.60 19.12 -12.86
N ILE A 471 6.83 18.70 -13.10
CA ILE A 471 7.51 18.80 -14.40
C ILE A 471 8.34 17.54 -14.57
N GLY A 472 8.22 16.90 -15.71
CA GLY A 472 8.98 15.69 -15.96
C GLY A 472 9.44 15.57 -17.41
N LEU A 473 10.46 14.73 -17.56
CA LEU A 473 11.07 14.37 -18.84
C LEU A 473 11.26 12.87 -18.89
N SER A 474 10.88 12.26 -20.01
CA SER A 474 11.25 10.89 -20.34
C SER A 474 11.95 10.84 -21.67
N HIS A 475 13.03 10.05 -21.74
CA HIS A 475 13.76 9.84 -23.00
C HIS A 475 14.10 8.38 -23.21
N ARG A 476 13.90 7.90 -24.43
CA ARG A 476 14.14 6.54 -24.85
C ARG A 476 15.29 6.50 -25.87
N PHE A 477 16.42 5.92 -25.48
CA PHE A 477 17.60 5.77 -26.34
C PHE A 477 17.47 4.57 -27.28
N PRO A 478 18.06 4.63 -28.49
CA PRO A 478 17.96 3.54 -29.48
C PRO A 478 18.46 2.18 -28.96
N GLN A 479 19.39 2.15 -28.02
CA GLN A 479 20.00 0.93 -27.48
C GLN A 479 19.17 0.24 -26.38
N GLY A 480 17.90 0.65 -26.17
CA GLY A 480 16.99 0.05 -25.19
C GLY A 480 17.12 0.60 -23.77
N LEU A 481 17.85 1.71 -23.57
CA LEU A 481 17.87 2.49 -22.35
C LEU A 481 16.70 3.49 -22.37
N SER A 482 15.93 3.56 -21.29
CA SER A 482 14.99 4.65 -21.04
C SER A 482 15.31 5.32 -19.69
N ILE A 483 15.22 6.63 -19.66
CA ILE A 483 15.38 7.43 -18.44
C ILE A 483 14.15 8.29 -18.22
N THR A 484 13.84 8.54 -16.95
CA THR A 484 12.80 9.47 -16.50
C THR A 484 13.37 10.38 -15.42
N VAL A 485 13.00 11.65 -15.45
CA VAL A 485 13.31 12.63 -14.42
C VAL A 485 12.03 13.37 -14.13
N ASP A 486 11.69 13.52 -12.85
CA ASP A 486 10.51 14.23 -12.40
C ASP A 486 10.85 15.14 -11.23
N GLY A 487 10.32 16.36 -11.24
CA GLY A 487 10.39 17.31 -10.13
C GLY A 487 8.99 17.69 -9.70
N PHE A 488 8.72 17.68 -8.40
CA PHE A 488 7.38 17.92 -7.86
C PHE A 488 7.37 18.87 -6.67
N TYR A 489 6.22 19.55 -6.50
CA TYR A 489 5.94 20.42 -5.36
C TYR A 489 4.46 20.33 -4.98
N LYS A 490 4.17 19.98 -3.73
CA LYS A 490 2.85 19.96 -3.12
C LYS A 490 2.78 20.95 -1.98
N GLN A 491 1.68 21.71 -1.93
CA GLN A 491 1.29 22.53 -0.79
C GLN A 491 -0.08 22.10 -0.28
N ALA A 492 -0.15 21.70 0.99
CA ALA A 492 -1.34 21.17 1.62
C ALA A 492 -1.85 22.05 2.78
N ARG A 493 -3.17 22.01 2.97
CA ARG A 493 -3.87 22.41 4.20
C ARG A 493 -4.51 21.19 4.79
N ASN A 494 -4.51 21.09 6.12
CA ASN A 494 -4.92 19.91 6.87
C ASN A 494 -4.20 18.65 6.34
N LEU A 495 -2.88 18.74 6.19
CA LEU A 495 -2.07 17.60 5.77
C LEU A 495 -2.31 16.44 6.73
N GLY A 496 -2.90 15.35 6.21
CA GLY A 496 -3.26 14.18 7.00
C GLY A 496 -2.05 13.36 7.40
N ASP A 497 -2.13 12.75 8.57
CA ASP A 497 -1.19 11.80 9.10
C ASP A 497 -1.91 10.82 10.04
N LEU A 498 -1.24 9.76 10.50
CA LEU A 498 -1.82 8.75 11.36
C LEU A 498 -0.96 8.60 12.61
N GLY A 499 -1.61 8.47 13.75
CA GLY A 499 -0.96 8.26 15.04
C GLY A 499 -1.65 7.19 15.85
N GLN A 500 -1.15 6.95 17.05
CA GLN A 500 -1.65 5.95 17.98
C GLN A 500 -2.21 6.62 19.23
N PHE A 501 -3.35 6.12 19.74
CA PHE A 501 -3.93 6.61 20.98
C PHE A 501 -3.25 5.99 22.20
N GLY A 502 -2.52 6.82 22.95
CA GLY A 502 -1.85 6.42 24.19
C GLY A 502 -0.92 5.23 24.00
N ARG A 503 -1.01 4.25 24.89
CA ARG A 503 -0.29 2.96 24.80
C ARG A 503 -1.13 1.85 24.18
N ALA A 504 -2.40 2.12 23.94
CA ALA A 504 -3.31 1.22 23.24
C ALA A 504 -2.99 1.19 21.73
N VAL A 505 -3.28 0.08 21.06
CA VAL A 505 -3.00 -0.10 19.63
C VAL A 505 -4.13 0.46 18.75
N ILE A 506 -4.73 1.59 19.16
CA ILE A 506 -5.76 2.25 18.39
C ILE A 506 -5.12 3.27 17.47
N LEU A 507 -5.09 2.98 16.18
CA LEU A 507 -4.65 3.94 15.18
C LEU A 507 -5.76 4.95 14.89
N THR A 508 -5.43 6.24 14.83
CA THR A 508 -6.39 7.30 14.59
C THR A 508 -5.76 8.46 13.80
N PRO A 509 -6.48 9.03 12.81
CA PRO A 509 -5.94 10.09 11.99
C PRO A 509 -5.84 11.41 12.78
N PHE A 510 -4.81 12.18 12.45
CA PHE A 510 -4.64 13.56 12.84
C PHE A 510 -4.22 14.41 11.63
N SER A 511 -4.15 15.71 11.77
CA SER A 511 -3.70 16.59 10.69
C SER A 511 -2.87 17.76 11.19
N TYR A 512 -1.92 18.16 10.32
CA TYR A 512 -1.20 19.42 10.44
C TYR A 512 -1.95 20.52 9.68
N ARG A 513 -2.05 21.71 10.25
CA ARG A 513 -2.72 22.85 9.59
C ARG A 513 -2.14 23.17 8.22
N THR A 514 -0.82 23.04 8.06
CA THR A 514 -0.12 23.26 6.79
C THR A 514 0.96 22.23 6.57
N GLY A 515 1.14 21.84 5.31
CA GLY A 515 2.20 20.93 4.88
C GLY A 515 2.76 21.27 3.52
N LYS A 516 3.99 20.85 3.28
CA LYS A 516 4.67 20.92 1.98
C LYS A 516 5.43 19.64 1.75
N VAL A 517 5.37 19.14 0.52
CA VAL A 517 6.18 17.99 0.06
C VAL A 517 6.77 18.36 -1.28
N TYR A 518 8.08 18.24 -1.44
CA TYR A 518 8.74 18.54 -2.71
C TYR A 518 9.97 17.67 -2.90
N GLY A 519 10.38 17.50 -4.13
CA GLY A 519 11.53 16.67 -4.43
C GLY A 519 11.77 16.44 -5.91
N ALA A 520 12.63 15.46 -6.18
CA ALA A 520 12.93 15.00 -7.52
C ALA A 520 13.14 13.48 -7.54
N GLU A 521 12.70 12.85 -8.63
CA GLU A 521 12.81 11.42 -8.87
C GLU A 521 13.51 11.16 -10.18
N PHE A 522 14.37 10.14 -10.19
CA PHE A 522 15.11 9.67 -11.35
C PHE A 522 14.83 8.19 -11.53
N GLY A 523 14.50 7.77 -12.73
CA GLY A 523 14.29 6.36 -13.07
C GLY A 523 15.03 5.98 -14.34
N GLY A 524 15.50 4.74 -14.40
CA GLY A 524 16.14 4.20 -15.58
C GLY A 524 15.85 2.72 -15.76
N ASN A 525 15.59 2.33 -17.01
CA ASN A 525 15.43 0.93 -17.39
C ASN A 525 16.27 0.65 -18.64
N TYR A 526 16.97 -0.47 -18.65
CA TYR A 526 17.74 -0.93 -19.77
C TYR A 526 17.41 -2.39 -20.09
N HIS A 527 17.10 -2.65 -21.34
CA HIS A 527 16.86 -4.01 -21.81
C HIS A 527 17.61 -4.26 -23.09
N TYR A 528 18.48 -5.26 -23.08
CA TYR A 528 19.23 -5.68 -24.26
C TYR A 528 19.47 -7.19 -24.23
N LYS A 529 18.93 -7.91 -25.22
CA LYS A 529 19.01 -9.39 -25.29
C LYS A 529 18.51 -10.03 -23.98
N GLY A 530 19.33 -10.79 -23.28
CA GLY A 530 19.01 -11.43 -22.01
C GLY A 530 19.24 -10.56 -20.77
N LEU A 531 19.82 -9.35 -20.92
CA LEU A 531 20.11 -8.44 -19.82
C LEU A 531 18.95 -7.48 -19.61
N THR A 532 18.50 -7.36 -18.36
CA THR A 532 17.58 -6.32 -17.90
C THR A 532 18.21 -5.63 -16.70
N VAL A 533 18.26 -4.29 -16.73
CA VAL A 533 18.72 -3.47 -15.60
C VAL A 533 17.66 -2.41 -15.33
N PHE A 534 17.38 -2.16 -14.07
CA PHE A 534 16.57 -1.03 -13.65
C PHE A 534 17.23 -0.31 -12.46
N GLY A 535 16.91 0.93 -12.30
CA GLY A 535 17.34 1.69 -11.12
C GLY A 535 16.51 2.95 -10.97
N ASN A 536 16.38 3.40 -9.74
CA ASN A 536 15.77 4.67 -9.41
C ASN A 536 16.48 5.32 -8.22
N PHE A 537 16.28 6.63 -8.11
CA PHE A 537 16.70 7.45 -7.00
C PHE A 537 15.64 8.50 -6.75
N SER A 538 15.29 8.73 -5.51
CA SER A 538 14.35 9.77 -5.10
C SER A 538 14.94 10.64 -4.01
N PHE A 539 14.76 11.96 -4.16
CA PHE A 539 14.97 12.95 -3.12
C PHE A 539 13.62 13.54 -2.74
N VAL A 540 13.26 13.46 -1.46
CA VAL A 540 12.00 13.96 -0.91
C VAL A 540 12.28 14.83 0.30
N ASN A 541 11.60 15.96 0.37
CA ASN A 541 11.67 16.86 1.52
C ASN A 541 10.25 17.22 1.95
N THR A 542 9.95 17.01 3.23
CA THR A 542 8.65 17.31 3.83
C THR A 542 8.78 18.45 4.85
N ALA A 543 7.69 19.17 5.06
CA ALA A 543 7.57 20.14 6.14
C ALA A 543 6.10 20.24 6.57
N ALA A 544 5.82 19.92 7.83
CA ALA A 544 4.49 20.01 8.44
C ALA A 544 4.51 20.93 9.66
N LYS A 545 3.42 21.62 9.93
CA LYS A 545 3.35 22.59 11.03
C LYS A 545 1.96 22.70 11.61
N ASP A 546 1.88 22.84 12.94
CA ASP A 546 0.67 23.15 13.73
C ASP A 546 -0.38 22.04 13.65
N VAL A 547 -0.29 21.08 14.58
CA VAL A 547 -1.29 19.99 14.72
C VAL A 547 -2.64 20.62 15.10
N ASN A 548 -3.67 20.42 14.26
CA ASN A 548 -4.96 21.06 14.42
C ASN A 548 -6.13 20.10 14.64
N SER A 549 -5.87 18.79 14.75
CA SER A 549 -6.85 17.76 15.08
C SER A 549 -6.22 16.68 15.95
N ALA A 550 -7.03 15.91 16.67
CA ALA A 550 -6.62 14.77 17.49
C ALA A 550 -5.36 15.05 18.36
N GLN A 551 -5.28 16.26 18.96
CA GLN A 551 -4.11 16.72 19.70
C GLN A 551 -3.80 15.88 20.96
N TYR A 552 -4.76 15.10 21.42
CA TYR A 552 -4.59 14.17 22.55
C TYR A 552 -3.50 13.10 22.31
N GLN A 553 -3.07 12.90 21.08
CA GLN A 553 -1.99 11.97 20.73
C GLN A 553 -0.59 12.50 21.06
N PHE A 554 -0.45 13.76 21.42
CA PHE A 554 0.83 14.45 21.54
C PHE A 554 1.07 14.99 22.94
N PRO A 555 2.30 14.93 23.47
CA PRO A 555 2.72 15.68 24.62
C PRO A 555 2.56 17.20 24.42
N ALA A 556 2.32 17.93 25.51
CA ALA A 556 2.03 19.37 25.45
C ALA A 556 3.24 20.19 24.93
N ASP A 557 4.46 19.81 25.30
CA ASP A 557 5.69 20.45 24.86
C ASP A 557 5.95 20.22 23.37
N GLU A 558 5.64 19.03 22.88
CA GLU A 558 5.75 18.70 21.46
C GLU A 558 4.75 19.46 20.60
N LEU A 559 3.48 19.58 21.05
CA LEU A 559 2.47 20.45 20.42
C LEU A 559 2.93 21.91 20.35
N ALA A 560 3.50 22.44 21.46
CA ALA A 560 4.01 23.80 21.51
C ALA A 560 5.19 24.02 20.54
N TYR A 561 6.05 23.02 20.40
CA TYR A 561 7.16 23.06 19.45
C TYR A 561 6.66 23.05 18.00
N ILE A 562 5.79 22.07 17.64
CA ILE A 562 5.26 21.90 16.28
C ILE A 562 4.40 23.11 15.86
N LYS A 563 3.75 23.77 16.78
CA LYS A 563 3.00 24.99 16.53
C LYS A 563 3.88 26.12 16.01
N ASN A 564 5.13 26.21 16.44
CA ASN A 564 6.05 27.30 16.13
C ASN A 564 7.10 26.92 15.09
N HIS A 565 7.42 25.63 14.95
CA HIS A 565 8.46 25.11 14.06
C HIS A 565 7.85 24.16 13.04
N ALA A 566 8.32 24.22 11.79
CA ALA A 566 8.02 23.19 10.81
C ALA A 566 8.88 21.96 11.13
N ILE A 567 8.25 20.79 11.10
CA ILE A 567 8.89 19.51 11.34
C ILE A 567 8.83 18.64 10.09
N LYS A 568 9.63 17.58 10.06
CA LYS A 568 9.57 16.54 9.03
C LYS A 568 8.44 15.56 9.34
N LEU A 569 7.83 14.96 8.29
CA LEU A 569 6.95 13.83 8.48
C LEU A 569 7.77 12.62 8.94
N ASP A 570 7.19 11.78 9.76
CA ASP A 570 7.87 10.64 10.38
C ASP A 570 8.37 9.61 9.36
N HIS A 571 7.63 9.40 8.27
CA HIS A 571 7.95 8.51 7.17
C HIS A 571 8.78 9.16 6.03
N GLU A 572 9.36 10.33 6.26
CA GLU A 572 10.26 10.94 5.27
C GLU A 572 11.54 10.11 5.11
N GLY A 573 11.63 9.39 3.99
CA GLY A 573 12.90 8.89 3.48
C GLY A 573 13.52 9.93 2.57
N GLU A 574 14.36 10.83 3.11
CA GLU A 574 14.90 11.96 2.35
C GLU A 574 15.61 11.54 1.05
N PHE A 575 16.33 10.43 1.11
CA PHE A 575 16.93 9.78 -0.06
C PHE A 575 16.55 8.31 -0.09
N THR A 576 16.02 7.84 -1.19
CA THR A 576 15.77 6.42 -1.44
C THR A 576 16.31 6.01 -2.79
N SER A 577 16.76 4.77 -2.90
CA SER A 577 17.21 4.23 -4.17
C SER A 577 16.97 2.72 -4.22
N SER A 578 16.57 2.24 -5.38
CA SER A 578 16.58 0.82 -5.67
C SER A 578 17.19 0.57 -7.05
N ALA A 579 17.89 -0.56 -7.19
CA ALA A 579 18.47 -0.97 -8.44
C ALA A 579 18.47 -2.49 -8.56
N GLY A 580 18.36 -3.01 -9.77
CA GLY A 580 18.45 -4.42 -10.01
C GLY A 580 18.97 -4.74 -11.40
N ALA A 581 19.63 -5.88 -11.51
CA ALA A 581 20.07 -6.43 -12.79
C ALA A 581 19.74 -7.91 -12.87
N SER A 582 19.28 -8.37 -14.01
CA SER A 582 19.09 -9.78 -14.27
C SER A 582 19.60 -10.17 -15.67
N TYR A 583 20.16 -11.37 -15.74
CA TYR A 583 20.62 -11.95 -17.00
C TYR A 583 20.06 -13.35 -17.19
N GLY A 584 19.39 -13.55 -18.35
CA GLY A 584 18.78 -14.82 -18.73
C GLY A 584 19.53 -15.48 -19.89
N TRP A 585 19.82 -16.80 -19.76
CA TRP A 585 20.48 -17.60 -20.80
C TRP A 585 20.08 -19.08 -20.71
N ALA A 586 19.73 -19.69 -21.82
CA ALA A 586 19.50 -21.14 -21.95
C ALA A 586 18.67 -21.76 -20.79
N GLY A 587 17.57 -21.12 -20.38
CA GLY A 587 16.70 -21.59 -19.30
C GLY A 587 17.17 -21.20 -17.89
N ASN A 588 18.31 -20.54 -17.77
CA ASN A 588 18.83 -19.98 -16.52
C ASN A 588 18.49 -18.50 -16.43
N LYS A 589 18.41 -17.98 -15.20
CA LYS A 589 18.36 -16.56 -14.91
C LYS A 589 19.03 -16.28 -13.57
N ALA A 590 19.98 -15.36 -13.57
CA ALA A 590 20.57 -14.83 -12.36
C ALA A 590 20.17 -13.38 -12.16
N TYR A 591 20.06 -12.92 -10.94
CA TYR A 591 19.76 -11.53 -10.64
C TYR A 591 20.47 -11.04 -9.38
N VAL A 592 20.64 -9.73 -9.31
CA VAL A 592 21.02 -8.96 -8.13
C VAL A 592 20.02 -7.83 -7.94
N ASP A 593 19.65 -7.56 -6.70
CA ASP A 593 18.75 -6.50 -6.27
C ASP A 593 19.42 -5.69 -5.16
N PHE A 594 19.31 -4.39 -5.23
CA PHE A 594 19.89 -3.42 -4.29
C PHE A 594 18.79 -2.48 -3.80
N LEU A 595 18.75 -2.24 -2.49
CA LEU A 595 17.87 -1.28 -1.85
C LEU A 595 18.70 -0.40 -0.90
N TYR A 596 18.49 0.92 -1.00
CA TYR A 596 19.04 1.93 -0.09
C TYR A 596 17.92 2.71 0.57
N GLY A 597 17.95 2.80 1.90
CA GLY A 597 17.09 3.66 2.72
C GLY A 597 17.92 4.65 3.53
N TYR A 598 17.53 5.93 3.50
CA TYR A 598 18.21 6.99 4.25
C TYR A 598 17.98 6.89 5.77
N GLY A 599 16.95 6.15 6.20
CA GLY A 599 16.47 6.06 7.58
C GLY A 599 15.28 7.00 7.81
N LEU A 600 14.26 6.49 8.50
CA LEU A 600 13.06 7.25 8.85
C LEU A 600 13.36 8.26 9.95
N ARG A 601 12.46 9.23 10.16
CA ARG A 601 12.60 10.25 11.20
C ARG A 601 12.43 9.66 12.60
N SER A 602 12.97 10.33 13.61
CA SER A 602 12.98 9.86 15.00
C SER A 602 13.14 11.00 16.00
N GLY A 603 12.89 10.68 17.26
CA GLY A 603 13.07 11.59 18.38
C GLY A 603 12.00 12.65 18.46
N PHE A 604 12.15 13.57 19.42
CA PHE A 604 11.21 14.66 19.70
C PHE A 604 10.88 15.46 18.43
N ALA A 605 9.59 15.53 18.10
CA ALA A 605 9.07 16.22 16.93
C ALA A 605 9.78 15.85 15.62
N ASN A 606 10.19 14.59 15.46
CA ASN A 606 10.87 14.08 14.26
C ASN A 606 12.16 14.82 13.87
N THR A 607 12.83 15.45 14.84
CA THR A 607 14.06 16.23 14.60
C THR A 607 15.31 15.39 14.33
N GLY A 608 15.28 14.12 14.73
CA GLY A 608 16.32 13.13 14.45
C GLY A 608 16.00 12.25 13.23
N LYS A 609 16.90 11.34 12.93
CA LYS A 609 16.69 10.27 11.92
C LYS A 609 17.42 9.00 12.30
N GLN A 610 16.95 7.87 11.75
CA GLN A 610 17.66 6.60 11.84
C GLN A 610 18.90 6.58 10.95
N PRO A 611 19.90 5.73 11.23
CA PRO A 611 21.00 5.48 10.32
C PRO A 611 20.51 4.99 8.96
N SER A 612 21.21 5.38 7.90
CA SER A 612 20.97 4.85 6.56
C SER A 612 21.43 3.38 6.47
N TYR A 613 20.80 2.64 5.57
CA TYR A 613 21.12 1.22 5.34
C TYR A 613 21.13 0.89 3.84
N HIS A 614 21.76 -0.24 3.52
CA HIS A 614 21.78 -0.77 2.16
C HIS A 614 21.69 -2.30 2.18
N ILE A 615 20.80 -2.83 1.38
CA ILE A 615 20.52 -4.25 1.29
C ILE A 615 20.86 -4.75 -0.11
N ILE A 616 21.61 -5.84 -0.17
CA ILE A 616 21.90 -6.54 -1.43
C ILE A 616 21.32 -7.95 -1.35
N ASN A 617 20.55 -8.29 -2.36
CA ASN A 617 19.93 -9.60 -2.53
C ASN A 617 20.42 -10.21 -3.85
N ILE A 618 20.53 -11.53 -3.89
CA ILE A 618 20.89 -12.27 -5.09
C ILE A 618 19.96 -13.46 -5.28
N GLY A 619 19.77 -13.88 -6.51
CA GLY A 619 19.04 -15.08 -6.79
C GLY A 619 19.41 -15.72 -8.12
N TYR A 620 19.05 -16.98 -8.22
CA TYR A 620 19.25 -17.78 -9.41
C TYR A 620 18.05 -18.69 -9.62
N GLU A 621 17.62 -18.81 -10.87
CA GLU A 621 16.59 -19.78 -11.26
C GLU A 621 17.01 -20.58 -12.50
N HIS A 622 16.55 -21.82 -12.54
CA HIS A 622 16.65 -22.68 -13.72
C HIS A 622 15.29 -23.27 -14.04
N THR A 623 14.91 -23.19 -15.33
CA THR A 623 13.68 -23.77 -15.85
C THR A 623 13.99 -24.95 -16.74
N PHE A 624 13.65 -26.13 -16.26
CA PHE A 624 13.68 -27.36 -17.04
C PHE A 624 12.41 -27.46 -17.87
N LYS A 625 12.53 -27.57 -19.18
CA LYS A 625 11.39 -27.71 -20.11
C LYS A 625 11.22 -29.16 -20.53
N ASN A 626 9.98 -29.56 -20.83
CA ASN A 626 9.64 -30.87 -21.42
C ASN A 626 10.04 -32.07 -20.55
N ILE A 627 9.87 -32.00 -19.25
CA ILE A 627 10.05 -33.15 -18.33
C ILE A 627 8.74 -33.93 -18.26
N ARG A 628 8.51 -34.88 -19.19
CA ARG A 628 7.27 -35.69 -19.22
C ARG A 628 7.02 -36.39 -17.89
N PRO A 629 5.80 -36.36 -17.32
CA PRO A 629 4.55 -35.81 -17.89
C PRO A 629 4.36 -34.28 -17.69
N LEU A 630 5.31 -33.59 -17.09
CA LEU A 630 5.24 -32.16 -16.77
C LEU A 630 5.56 -31.30 -18.00
N LYS A 631 4.95 -30.11 -18.10
CA LYS A 631 5.31 -29.10 -19.08
C LYS A 631 6.61 -28.37 -18.70
N GLY A 632 6.86 -28.24 -17.40
CA GLY A 632 8.06 -27.58 -16.89
C GLY A 632 8.27 -27.77 -15.40
N LEU A 633 9.52 -27.66 -14.98
CA LEU A 633 9.93 -27.57 -13.57
C LEU A 633 10.85 -26.36 -13.45
N LYS A 634 10.53 -25.41 -12.55
CA LYS A 634 11.40 -24.29 -12.23
C LYS A 634 11.91 -24.46 -10.80
N LEU A 635 13.21 -24.34 -10.65
CA LEU A 635 13.87 -24.25 -9.34
C LEU A 635 14.47 -22.85 -9.22
N ARG A 636 14.25 -22.21 -8.10
CA ARG A 636 14.77 -20.88 -7.79
C ARG A 636 15.35 -20.86 -6.39
N MET A 637 16.47 -20.19 -6.23
CA MET A 637 17.13 -19.94 -4.96
C MET A 637 17.37 -18.44 -4.78
N ASP A 638 17.02 -17.94 -3.61
CA ASP A 638 17.15 -16.53 -3.22
C ASP A 638 18.01 -16.44 -1.95
N VAL A 639 18.92 -15.46 -1.92
CA VAL A 639 19.61 -15.04 -0.69
C VAL A 639 19.30 -13.57 -0.47
N MET A 640 18.57 -13.28 0.60
CA MET A 640 18.20 -11.93 1.01
C MET A 640 19.18 -11.40 2.03
N ASN A 641 19.46 -10.09 1.99
CA ASN A 641 20.41 -9.40 2.84
C ASN A 641 21.77 -10.15 2.89
N LEU A 642 22.41 -10.28 1.73
CA LEU A 642 23.59 -11.10 1.50
C LEU A 642 24.72 -10.83 2.51
N PHE A 643 24.92 -9.57 2.91
CA PHE A 643 25.98 -9.14 3.81
C PHE A 643 25.56 -9.11 5.27
N ASP A 644 24.32 -9.53 5.59
CA ASP A 644 23.77 -9.57 6.94
C ASP A 644 23.78 -8.18 7.62
N GLU A 645 23.44 -7.15 6.85
CA GLU A 645 23.30 -5.79 7.35
C GLU A 645 22.28 -5.76 8.49
N ARG A 646 22.67 -5.16 9.62
CA ARG A 646 21.79 -4.94 10.78
C ARG A 646 21.26 -3.54 10.71
N TYR A 647 20.05 -3.38 10.23
CA TYR A 647 19.45 -2.07 10.08
C TYR A 647 18.17 -1.93 10.90
N GLN A 648 17.98 -0.75 11.42
CA GLN A 648 16.82 -0.38 12.20
C GLN A 648 15.89 0.48 11.34
N ILE A 649 14.65 0.06 11.23
CA ILE A 649 13.60 0.80 10.51
C ILE A 649 13.14 1.95 11.40
N ARG A 650 12.82 1.65 12.68
CA ARG A 650 12.46 2.59 13.71
C ARG A 650 13.10 2.25 15.05
N ASN A 651 13.33 3.26 15.90
CA ASN A 651 13.91 3.05 17.23
C ASN A 651 12.90 3.19 18.39
N GLY A 652 11.61 3.28 18.08
CA GLY A 652 10.57 3.49 19.07
C GLY A 652 10.42 4.92 19.53
N SER A 653 11.04 5.89 18.84
CA SER A 653 10.87 7.32 19.10
C SER A 653 10.41 8.04 17.84
N GLY A 654 9.78 9.18 18.00
CA GLY A 654 9.15 9.96 16.93
C GLY A 654 7.63 9.97 17.07
N LEU A 655 6.97 10.70 16.19
CA LEU A 655 5.51 10.83 16.24
C LEU A 655 4.84 9.51 15.87
N GLY A 656 3.88 9.07 16.69
CA GLY A 656 3.03 7.91 16.39
C GLY A 656 3.68 6.53 16.51
N VAL A 657 4.93 6.39 16.96
CA VAL A 657 5.62 5.09 17.03
C VAL A 657 6.32 4.87 18.36
N PHE A 658 6.02 3.75 19.02
CA PHE A 658 6.50 3.44 20.35
C PHE A 658 7.36 2.18 20.45
N MET A 659 7.56 1.44 19.37
CA MET A 659 8.35 0.21 19.35
C MET A 659 9.57 0.31 18.43
N SER A 660 10.69 -0.23 18.90
CA SER A 660 11.88 -0.44 18.08
C SER A 660 11.63 -1.56 17.08
N GLN A 661 12.11 -1.40 15.84
CA GLN A 661 11.96 -2.42 14.79
C GLN A 661 13.19 -2.48 13.89
N TYR A 662 13.63 -3.71 13.64
CA TYR A 662 14.78 -4.04 12.80
C TYR A 662 14.34 -4.80 11.56
N GLY A 663 14.96 -4.50 10.44
CA GLY A 663 14.71 -5.22 9.21
C GLY A 663 15.31 -6.62 9.20
N GLN A 664 14.87 -7.40 8.20
CA GLN A 664 15.24 -8.80 8.05
C GLN A 664 16.75 -9.00 7.96
N ARG A 665 17.27 -9.94 8.77
CA ARG A 665 18.65 -10.44 8.71
C ARG A 665 18.82 -11.36 7.49
N ARG A 666 20.07 -11.78 7.21
CA ARG A 666 20.36 -12.66 6.07
C ARG A 666 19.49 -13.92 6.08
N ALA A 667 18.92 -14.24 4.91
CA ALA A 667 18.02 -15.37 4.74
C ALA A 667 18.21 -16.06 3.39
N GLY A 668 18.01 -17.37 3.37
CA GLY A 668 18.04 -18.18 2.16
C GLY A 668 16.73 -18.91 1.94
N TYR A 669 16.25 -18.92 0.69
CA TYR A 669 14.97 -19.53 0.30
C TYR A 669 15.10 -20.35 -0.98
N LEU A 670 14.28 -21.39 -1.06
CA LEU A 670 14.12 -22.23 -2.26
C LEU A 670 12.67 -22.21 -2.72
N THR A 671 12.48 -22.03 -4.02
CA THR A 671 11.16 -22.15 -4.68
C THR A 671 11.21 -23.28 -5.71
N THR A 672 10.21 -24.14 -5.66
CA THR A 672 9.95 -25.16 -6.70
C THR A 672 8.60 -24.87 -7.32
N VAL A 673 8.54 -24.73 -8.66
CA VAL A 673 7.29 -24.55 -9.41
C VAL A 673 7.14 -25.70 -10.41
N ILE A 674 6.04 -26.39 -10.35
CA ILE A 674 5.68 -27.48 -11.27
C ILE A 674 4.56 -27.01 -12.18
N GLN A 675 4.76 -27.14 -13.49
CA GLN A 675 3.80 -26.76 -14.53
C GLN A 675 3.23 -28.00 -15.23
N PHE A 676 1.90 -28.05 -15.38
CA PHE A 676 1.15 -29.18 -15.95
C PHE A 676 0.50 -28.86 -17.30
#